data_03d385e83faecddb35c8817bcd28ba7a
#
_entry.id   03d385e83faecddb35c8817bcd28ba7a
#
_cell.length_a   1.000
_cell.length_b   1.000
_cell.length_c   1.000
_cell.angle_alpha   90.00
_cell.angle_beta   90.00
_cell.angle_gamma   90.00
#
_symmetry.space_group_name_H-M   'P 1'
#
loop_
_entity.id
_entity.type
_entity.pdbx_description
1 polymer ?
#
loop_
_entity_poly.entity_id
_entity_poly.type
_entity_poly.pdbx_seq_one_letter_code
_entity_poly.pdbx_strand_id
1 'polypeptide(L)'
;MKLEEVKGVGPSTLKKLQSIDVSTVEDLINFLPKTYIDFNSPVSLNDLCDGQFSLIRVRIVKVTRPVKTKNGLSFFTADAVGFDAPETDKNRLKIVWYNQPYMLQKVKADEKYFVFGKVKFSGRRAELINPKIEPLDKQKNLSGIMPVYRTKGAVQQGVFKGIVDDALRKFSPADIANEKVRERYGIESVKDAFIRAHCPTSVEEGLKAQERIALEDTMKEILYYKIINSQAKENRVFEYRLDKRVVDDFVKSLPFPLTPTQKNALDEIFENLKSKCRMNRLLIGDVGSGKTIVALISAFYAVKCGYQVAIVAPTEILAEQHFNNAKRLFDGFNINVTFMSGSVKGAERKERERDIESGKADVVIGTHSVFSKTVKFKNLSFVVIDEQHKFGVAQKYDLQEKGAGVDTLTLTATPIPRSVLMLLYDELQLSEIDKSHKTKVKTFLVPDYKKDGMFSYVRDEAKKGNQAFIVCPKICDSEGVETYGAKTLFEELKNGVFSDVNVALIYGKMKAKEKSEIMQSFEAGDIDVLIATTVVEVGIDIKNATTIAVLNSERFGLATLHQLRGRVGRGDKKAFCFLHTLDAGNPRLKALTEFDEGYKLAELDFTLRGGGDYLGTRQSGEQDDGKYAIKITPDQIRFAKEIVTDGVLQEGFEIDKDDFYYYENKFKDVTVS
;
A
#
# COMPACT_ATOMS: atom_id res chain seq x y z
N MET A 1 19.92 -24.71 -12.98
CA MET A 1 19.51 -26.09 -12.58
C MET A 1 18.01 -26.22 -12.79
N LYS A 2 17.52 -27.33 -13.40
CA LYS A 2 16.08 -27.53 -13.57
C LYS A 2 15.46 -28.07 -12.27
N LEU A 3 14.19 -27.73 -12.03
CA LEU A 3 13.47 -28.13 -10.83
C LEU A 3 13.31 -29.66 -10.72
N GLU A 4 13.24 -30.36 -11.86
CA GLU A 4 13.16 -31.84 -11.95
C GLU A 4 14.43 -32.55 -11.47
N GLU A 5 15.56 -31.84 -11.38
CA GLU A 5 16.84 -32.39 -10.92
C GLU A 5 16.93 -32.43 -9.37
N VAL A 6 15.95 -31.79 -8.69
CA VAL A 6 15.85 -31.78 -7.24
C VAL A 6 15.19 -33.08 -6.77
N LYS A 7 15.79 -33.75 -5.78
CA LYS A 7 15.26 -35.00 -5.24
C LYS A 7 13.86 -34.78 -4.63
N GLY A 8 12.92 -35.61 -5.05
CA GLY A 8 11.51 -35.54 -4.61
C GLY A 8 10.59 -34.77 -5.56
N VAL A 9 11.13 -34.19 -6.63
CA VAL A 9 10.35 -33.52 -7.67
C VAL A 9 10.12 -34.46 -8.86
N GLY A 10 9.05 -35.25 -8.79
CA GLY A 10 8.53 -36.02 -9.93
C GLY A 10 7.46 -35.21 -10.70
N PRO A 11 6.93 -35.73 -11.82
CA PRO A 11 5.97 -35.01 -12.67
C PRO A 11 4.71 -34.51 -11.93
N SER A 12 4.22 -35.29 -10.97
CA SER A 12 3.07 -34.93 -10.15
C SER A 12 3.41 -33.80 -9.17
N THR A 13 4.60 -33.88 -8.54
CA THR A 13 5.07 -32.86 -7.59
C THR A 13 5.38 -31.56 -8.33
N LEU A 14 5.96 -31.61 -9.52
CA LEU A 14 6.23 -30.45 -10.35
C LEU A 14 4.95 -29.65 -10.64
N LYS A 15 3.88 -30.33 -11.09
CA LYS A 15 2.57 -29.66 -11.32
C LYS A 15 2.02 -28.99 -10.06
N LYS A 16 2.23 -29.63 -8.90
CA LYS A 16 1.79 -29.07 -7.61
C LYS A 16 2.63 -27.85 -7.21
N LEU A 17 3.92 -27.86 -7.44
CA LEU A 17 4.82 -26.72 -7.20
C LEU A 17 4.45 -25.56 -8.14
N GLN A 18 4.21 -25.83 -9.42
CA GLN A 18 3.75 -24.82 -10.38
C GLN A 18 2.38 -24.18 -9.99
N SER A 19 1.49 -24.95 -9.33
CA SER A 19 0.22 -24.41 -8.86
C SER A 19 0.33 -23.42 -7.69
N ILE A 20 1.52 -23.29 -7.10
CA ILE A 20 1.87 -22.33 -6.06
C ILE A 20 3.00 -21.38 -6.53
N ASP A 21 3.10 -21.16 -7.83
CA ASP A 21 4.03 -20.24 -8.49
C ASP A 21 5.52 -20.58 -8.29
N VAL A 22 5.84 -21.86 -8.06
CA VAL A 22 7.22 -22.37 -7.97
C VAL A 22 7.57 -23.12 -9.24
N SER A 23 8.34 -22.51 -10.14
CA SER A 23 8.70 -23.04 -11.45
C SER A 23 10.21 -23.27 -11.62
N THR A 24 11.04 -22.61 -10.84
CA THR A 24 12.49 -22.69 -10.84
C THR A 24 13.05 -23.14 -9.49
N VAL A 25 14.32 -23.51 -9.44
CA VAL A 25 15.00 -23.79 -8.16
C VAL A 25 15.15 -22.52 -7.34
N GLU A 26 15.30 -21.40 -7.99
CA GLU A 26 15.34 -20.07 -7.35
C GLU A 26 14.00 -19.74 -6.69
N ASP A 27 12.88 -19.93 -7.39
CA ASP A 27 11.54 -19.76 -6.79
C ASP A 27 11.36 -20.65 -5.57
N LEU A 28 11.88 -21.89 -5.63
CA LEU A 28 11.77 -22.85 -4.55
C LEU A 28 12.51 -22.41 -3.28
N ILE A 29 13.75 -21.95 -3.39
CA ILE A 29 14.51 -21.47 -2.22
C ILE A 29 14.02 -20.11 -1.73
N ASN A 30 13.49 -19.28 -2.62
CA ASN A 30 12.84 -18.01 -2.29
C ASN A 30 11.43 -18.18 -1.69
N PHE A 31 10.88 -19.40 -1.70
CA PHE A 31 9.61 -19.71 -1.05
C PHE A 31 9.81 -19.83 0.46
N LEU A 32 10.03 -18.72 1.14
CA LEU A 32 10.41 -18.65 2.55
C LEU A 32 9.29 -19.14 3.50
N PRO A 33 9.65 -19.67 4.70
CA PRO A 33 8.67 -20.04 5.70
C PRO A 33 7.85 -18.83 6.18
N LYS A 34 6.53 -19.00 6.32
CA LYS A 34 5.64 -17.99 6.89
C LYS A 34 5.84 -17.83 8.40
N THR A 35 6.15 -18.93 9.07
CA THR A 35 6.35 -18.99 10.52
C THR A 35 7.17 -20.23 10.87
N TYR A 36 7.61 -20.29 12.10
CA TYR A 36 8.35 -21.40 12.64
C TYR A 36 7.62 -21.98 13.85
N ILE A 37 7.63 -23.29 14.01
CA ILE A 37 7.09 -23.99 15.16
C ILE A 37 8.26 -24.56 15.94
N ASP A 38 8.39 -24.17 17.21
CA ASP A 38 9.39 -24.71 18.12
C ASP A 38 8.85 -25.98 18.80
N PHE A 39 9.42 -27.12 18.43
CA PHE A 39 9.12 -28.39 19.07
C PHE A 39 10.04 -28.71 20.27
N ASN A 40 11.02 -27.83 20.59
CA ASN A 40 11.85 -28.00 21.77
C ASN A 40 11.18 -27.46 23.04
N SER A 41 10.20 -26.58 22.90
CA SER A 41 9.50 -25.89 23.99
C SER A 41 8.01 -26.26 24.06
N PRO A 42 7.65 -27.43 24.62
CA PRO A 42 6.24 -27.81 24.78
C PRO A 42 5.48 -26.84 25.69
N VAL A 43 4.28 -26.47 25.29
CA VAL A 43 3.41 -25.54 26.03
C VAL A 43 2.68 -26.29 27.14
N SER A 44 2.51 -25.64 28.30
CA SER A 44 1.68 -26.14 29.39
C SER A 44 0.18 -26.10 29.01
N LEU A 45 -0.63 -27.01 29.54
CA LEU A 45 -2.08 -27.00 29.32
C LEU A 45 -2.77 -25.71 29.79
N ASN A 46 -2.17 -25.02 30.79
CA ASN A 46 -2.71 -23.76 31.31
C ASN A 46 -2.45 -22.55 30.39
N ASP A 47 -1.47 -22.67 29.49
CA ASP A 47 -1.03 -21.59 28.61
C ASP A 47 -1.54 -21.75 27.17
N LEU A 48 -2.48 -22.69 26.96
CA LEU A 48 -3.08 -22.93 25.66
C LEU A 48 -4.00 -21.79 25.25
N CYS A 49 -3.89 -21.37 23.98
CA CYS A 49 -4.74 -20.35 23.38
C CYS A 49 -5.62 -20.95 22.27
N ASP A 50 -6.87 -20.51 22.20
CA ASP A 50 -7.82 -20.96 21.17
C ASP A 50 -7.31 -20.63 19.77
N GLY A 51 -7.43 -21.59 18.87
CA GLY A 51 -7.02 -21.43 17.47
C GLY A 51 -5.54 -21.59 17.17
N GLN A 52 -4.64 -21.67 18.18
CA GLN A 52 -3.20 -21.82 17.99
C GLN A 52 -2.77 -23.29 17.85
N PHE A 53 -1.70 -23.49 17.07
CA PHE A 53 -1.01 -24.79 17.02
C PHE A 53 -0.02 -24.89 18.19
N SER A 54 -0.14 -25.93 19.00
CA SER A 54 0.69 -26.12 20.18
C SER A 54 1.23 -27.55 20.26
N LEU A 55 2.48 -27.68 20.70
CA LEU A 55 3.06 -28.95 21.13
C LEU A 55 2.87 -29.09 22.63
N ILE A 56 2.29 -30.20 23.07
CA ILE A 56 1.92 -30.43 24.46
C ILE A 56 2.49 -31.79 24.91
N ARG A 57 3.01 -31.83 26.10
CA ARG A 57 3.36 -33.11 26.75
C ARG A 57 2.19 -33.61 27.58
N VAL A 58 1.70 -34.80 27.26
CA VAL A 58 0.54 -35.37 27.93
C VAL A 58 0.74 -36.80 28.36
N ARG A 59 0.02 -37.25 29.37
CA ARG A 59 -0.25 -38.63 29.69
C ARG A 59 -1.69 -38.96 29.30
N ILE A 60 -1.85 -40.03 28.52
CA ILE A 60 -3.18 -40.50 28.14
C ILE A 60 -3.83 -41.23 29.34
N VAL A 61 -5.00 -40.82 29.78
CA VAL A 61 -5.74 -41.40 30.89
C VAL A 61 -6.67 -42.51 30.39
N LYS A 62 -7.39 -42.25 29.30
CA LYS A 62 -8.39 -43.16 28.77
C LYS A 62 -8.46 -43.01 27.23
N VAL A 63 -8.67 -44.17 26.57
CA VAL A 63 -8.94 -44.26 25.13
C VAL A 63 -10.31 -44.89 24.92
N THR A 64 -11.18 -44.28 24.10
CA THR A 64 -12.51 -44.81 23.80
C THR A 64 -12.47 -45.80 22.63
N ARG A 65 -13.46 -46.66 22.53
CA ARG A 65 -13.64 -47.48 21.32
C ARG A 65 -14.16 -46.63 20.16
N PRO A 66 -13.82 -46.99 18.90
CA PRO A 66 -14.31 -46.26 17.74
C PRO A 66 -15.84 -46.29 17.65
N VAL A 67 -16.40 -45.12 17.35
CA VAL A 67 -17.85 -44.93 17.17
C VAL A 67 -18.07 -44.39 15.76
N LYS A 68 -19.15 -44.87 15.08
CA LYS A 68 -19.55 -44.28 13.81
C LYS A 68 -20.66 -43.25 14.04
N THR A 69 -20.54 -42.10 13.45
CA THR A 69 -21.58 -41.05 13.42
C THR A 69 -22.72 -41.45 12.46
N LYS A 70 -23.88 -40.77 12.58
CA LYS A 70 -25.01 -40.96 11.65
C LYS A 70 -24.63 -40.68 10.18
N ASN A 71 -23.59 -39.86 9.96
CA ASN A 71 -23.06 -39.50 8.63
C ASN A 71 -21.91 -40.42 8.14
N GLY A 72 -21.72 -41.59 8.78
CA GLY A 72 -20.71 -42.58 8.36
C GLY A 72 -19.28 -42.31 8.77
N LEU A 73 -18.98 -41.17 9.44
CA LEU A 73 -17.65 -40.83 9.93
C LEU A 73 -17.31 -41.69 11.16
N SER A 74 -16.14 -42.35 11.13
CA SER A 74 -15.63 -43.07 12.28
C SER A 74 -14.76 -42.16 13.13
N PHE A 75 -14.94 -42.13 14.44
CA PHE A 75 -14.07 -41.41 15.35
C PHE A 75 -13.85 -42.14 16.66
N PHE A 76 -12.76 -41.85 17.32
CA PHE A 76 -12.47 -42.22 18.70
C PHE A 76 -11.82 -41.08 19.45
N THR A 77 -11.88 -41.11 20.76
CA THR A 77 -11.30 -40.04 21.60
C THR A 77 -10.33 -40.61 22.63
N ALA A 78 -9.39 -39.75 23.03
CA ALA A 78 -8.60 -40.01 24.22
C ALA A 78 -8.70 -38.83 25.17
N ASP A 79 -8.84 -39.11 26.45
CA ASP A 79 -8.70 -38.14 27.53
C ASP A 79 -7.26 -38.16 28.00
N ALA A 80 -6.63 -36.95 28.04
CA ALA A 80 -5.26 -36.78 28.43
C ALA A 80 -5.13 -35.72 29.54
N VAL A 81 -4.07 -35.80 30.33
CA VAL A 81 -3.71 -34.79 31.33
C VAL A 81 -2.29 -34.30 31.08
N GLY A 82 -1.96 -33.10 31.55
CA GLY A 82 -0.62 -32.59 31.47
C GLY A 82 0.39 -33.52 32.11
N PHE A 83 1.57 -33.64 31.55
CA PHE A 83 2.60 -34.61 31.97
C PHE A 83 2.95 -34.52 33.46
N ASP A 84 3.11 -33.30 33.99
CA ASP A 84 3.53 -33.04 35.37
C ASP A 84 2.40 -32.51 36.25
N ALA A 85 1.13 -32.62 35.80
CA ALA A 85 -0.02 -32.02 36.48
C ALA A 85 -0.89 -33.09 37.18
N PRO A 86 -1.45 -32.78 38.35
CA PRO A 86 -2.44 -33.63 38.99
C PRO A 86 -3.71 -33.71 38.14
N GLU A 87 -4.40 -34.84 38.21
CA GLU A 87 -5.64 -35.09 37.47
C GLU A 87 -6.79 -34.24 37.99
N THR A 88 -6.92 -33.04 37.49
CA THR A 88 -8.02 -32.13 37.81
C THR A 88 -8.77 -31.76 36.52
N ASP A 89 -10.04 -31.35 36.64
CA ASP A 89 -10.83 -30.97 35.49
C ASP A 89 -10.25 -29.80 34.66
N LYS A 90 -9.42 -28.98 35.31
CA LYS A 90 -8.72 -27.85 34.65
C LYS A 90 -7.54 -28.31 33.80
N ASN A 91 -6.95 -29.48 34.09
CA ASN A 91 -5.76 -30.01 33.42
C ASN A 91 -6.08 -31.15 32.45
N ARG A 92 -7.33 -31.24 31.97
CA ARG A 92 -7.77 -32.28 31.02
C ARG A 92 -7.82 -31.73 29.59
N LEU A 93 -7.24 -32.51 28.67
CA LEU A 93 -7.25 -32.29 27.22
C LEU A 93 -8.03 -33.43 26.58
N LYS A 94 -8.97 -33.13 25.71
CA LYS A 94 -9.64 -34.12 24.88
C LYS A 94 -8.97 -34.17 23.50
N ILE A 95 -8.66 -35.36 23.04
CA ILE A 95 -8.06 -35.62 21.74
C ILE A 95 -9.04 -36.43 20.91
N VAL A 96 -9.31 -36.02 19.67
CA VAL A 96 -10.27 -36.66 18.78
C VAL A 96 -9.61 -37.01 17.45
N TRP A 97 -9.74 -38.26 17.02
CA TRP A 97 -9.30 -38.67 15.69
C TRP A 97 -10.52 -39.09 14.84
N TYR A 98 -10.73 -38.38 13.74
CA TYR A 98 -11.75 -38.70 12.73
C TYR A 98 -11.10 -39.47 11.58
N ASN A 99 -11.73 -40.57 11.15
CA ASN A 99 -11.33 -41.41 10.03
C ASN A 99 -9.87 -41.93 10.10
N GLN A 100 -9.32 -42.08 11.31
CA GLN A 100 -7.96 -42.56 11.55
C GLN A 100 -7.93 -43.77 12.52
N PRO A 101 -8.62 -44.90 12.21
CA PRO A 101 -8.68 -46.06 13.13
C PRO A 101 -7.29 -46.66 13.41
N TYR A 102 -6.31 -46.50 12.53
CA TYR A 102 -4.93 -46.97 12.72
C TYR A 102 -4.23 -46.28 13.90
N MET A 103 -4.66 -45.10 14.31
CA MET A 103 -4.10 -44.41 15.48
C MET A 103 -4.40 -45.11 16.79
N LEU A 104 -5.47 -45.92 16.84
CA LEU A 104 -5.82 -46.70 18.02
C LEU A 104 -4.71 -47.69 18.44
N GLN A 105 -3.97 -48.19 17.46
CA GLN A 105 -2.84 -49.10 17.73
C GLN A 105 -1.58 -48.35 18.26
N LYS A 106 -1.54 -47.03 18.05
CA LYS A 106 -0.40 -46.15 18.43
C LYS A 106 -0.59 -45.46 19.76
N VAL A 107 -1.84 -45.31 20.20
CA VAL A 107 -2.18 -44.55 21.41
C VAL A 107 -2.67 -45.51 22.50
N LYS A 108 -1.94 -45.57 23.61
CA LYS A 108 -2.25 -46.43 24.72
C LYS A 108 -2.51 -45.64 25.99
N ALA A 109 -3.40 -46.16 26.84
CA ALA A 109 -3.66 -45.60 28.17
C ALA A 109 -2.38 -45.73 29.04
N ASP A 110 -2.22 -44.78 29.94
CA ASP A 110 -1.09 -44.63 30.89
C ASP A 110 0.28 -44.39 30.26
N GLU A 111 0.39 -44.29 28.92
CA GLU A 111 1.61 -43.90 28.23
C GLU A 111 1.71 -42.38 28.04
N LYS A 112 2.93 -41.88 27.84
CA LYS A 112 3.30 -40.46 27.75
C LYS A 112 3.63 -40.12 26.30
N TYR A 113 3.05 -38.97 25.83
CA TYR A 113 3.21 -38.58 24.45
C TYR A 113 3.47 -37.07 24.28
N PHE A 114 4.15 -36.71 23.19
CA PHE A 114 4.07 -35.40 22.58
C PHE A 114 2.86 -35.37 21.65
N VAL A 115 2.01 -34.36 21.78
CA VAL A 115 0.83 -34.15 20.94
C VAL A 115 0.90 -32.76 20.33
N PHE A 116 0.81 -32.70 19.02
CA PHE A 116 0.85 -31.44 18.28
C PHE A 116 -0.39 -31.27 17.43
N GLY A 117 -1.09 -30.15 17.62
CA GLY A 117 -2.30 -29.86 16.86
C GLY A 117 -2.85 -28.47 17.16
N LYS A 118 -3.91 -28.11 16.42
CA LYS A 118 -4.64 -26.85 16.62
C LYS A 118 -5.57 -27.00 17.81
N VAL A 119 -5.37 -26.15 18.81
CA VAL A 119 -6.19 -26.11 20.02
C VAL A 119 -7.54 -25.49 19.71
N LYS A 120 -8.62 -26.11 20.19
CA LYS A 120 -9.97 -25.55 20.24
C LYS A 120 -10.51 -25.67 21.66
N PHE A 121 -11.20 -24.65 22.12
CA PHE A 121 -11.91 -24.71 23.39
C PHE A 121 -13.39 -25.02 23.16
N SER A 122 -13.87 -26.11 23.76
CA SER A 122 -15.29 -26.44 23.88
C SER A 122 -15.74 -26.17 25.31
N GLY A 123 -16.30 -25.00 25.56
CA GLY A 123 -16.55 -24.50 26.92
C GLY A 123 -15.23 -24.25 27.67
N ARG A 124 -14.98 -24.95 28.77
CA ARG A 124 -13.74 -24.85 29.58
C ARG A 124 -12.68 -25.90 29.26
N ARG A 125 -12.93 -26.80 28.30
CA ARG A 125 -12.02 -27.91 27.97
C ARG A 125 -11.33 -27.64 26.63
N ALA A 126 -9.99 -27.82 26.63
CA ALA A 126 -9.22 -27.82 25.40
C ALA A 126 -9.45 -29.14 24.63
N GLU A 127 -9.58 -29.05 23.32
CA GLU A 127 -9.76 -30.16 22.39
C GLU A 127 -8.76 -30.05 21.23
N LEU A 128 -8.16 -31.18 20.84
CA LEU A 128 -7.32 -31.31 19.66
C LEU A 128 -7.98 -32.29 18.68
N ILE A 129 -8.11 -31.86 17.42
CA ILE A 129 -8.71 -32.69 16.36
C ILE A 129 -7.61 -33.16 15.40
N ASN A 130 -7.54 -34.49 15.19
CA ASN A 130 -6.55 -35.15 14.34
C ASN A 130 -5.10 -34.68 14.59
N PRO A 131 -4.64 -34.57 15.85
CA PRO A 131 -3.28 -34.12 16.11
C PRO A 131 -2.25 -35.16 15.69
N LYS A 132 -1.01 -34.70 15.46
CA LYS A 132 0.16 -35.56 15.40
C LYS A 132 0.53 -36.00 16.84
N ILE A 133 0.90 -37.26 17.00
CA ILE A 133 1.28 -37.81 18.31
C ILE A 133 2.51 -38.69 18.17
N GLU A 134 3.44 -38.57 19.11
CA GLU A 134 4.65 -39.39 19.19
C GLU A 134 4.93 -39.76 20.64
N PRO A 135 5.38 -41.01 20.95
CA PRO A 135 5.80 -41.39 22.28
C PRO A 135 6.94 -40.50 22.77
N LEU A 136 6.98 -40.20 24.07
CA LEU A 136 7.96 -39.28 24.66
C LEU A 136 9.40 -39.81 24.52
N ASP A 137 9.57 -41.13 24.54
CA ASP A 137 10.84 -41.83 24.41
C ASP A 137 11.34 -42.05 22.99
N LYS A 138 10.50 -41.78 21.97
CA LYS A 138 10.77 -42.03 20.54
C LYS A 138 10.40 -40.83 19.64
N GLN A 139 10.78 -39.66 20.10
CA GLN A 139 10.55 -38.43 19.34
C GLN A 139 11.41 -38.42 18.05
N LYS A 140 10.75 -38.29 16.88
CA LYS A 140 11.40 -38.25 15.56
C LYS A 140 11.06 -37.03 14.72
N ASN A 141 9.77 -36.71 14.63
CA ASN A 141 9.25 -35.66 13.75
C ASN A 141 8.71 -34.44 14.52
N LEU A 142 8.60 -34.56 15.83
CA LEU A 142 8.14 -33.47 16.71
C LEU A 142 9.29 -32.91 17.52
N SER A 143 10.48 -32.71 16.88
CA SER A 143 11.71 -32.18 17.51
C SER A 143 12.32 -31.07 16.64
N GLY A 144 13.06 -30.16 17.28
CA GLY A 144 13.72 -29.05 16.60
C GLY A 144 12.78 -27.95 16.19
N ILE A 145 13.22 -27.16 15.24
CA ILE A 145 12.40 -26.03 14.67
C ILE A 145 11.85 -26.46 13.33
N MET A 146 10.52 -26.39 13.19
CA MET A 146 9.85 -26.74 11.95
C MET A 146 9.43 -25.48 11.18
N PRO A 147 9.97 -25.21 9.99
CA PRO A 147 9.50 -24.15 9.12
C PRO A 147 8.12 -24.51 8.54
N VAL A 148 7.21 -23.54 8.48
CA VAL A 148 5.86 -23.71 7.94
C VAL A 148 5.71 -22.87 6.68
N TYR A 149 5.45 -23.52 5.56
CA TYR A 149 5.34 -22.91 4.23
C TYR A 149 3.89 -22.70 3.79
N ARG A 150 3.66 -21.73 2.89
CA ARG A 150 2.32 -21.40 2.34
C ARG A 150 1.93 -22.30 1.16
N THR A 151 2.07 -23.60 1.29
CA THR A 151 1.81 -24.54 0.21
C THR A 151 0.31 -24.65 -0.19
N LYS A 152 -0.60 -23.95 0.48
CA LYS A 152 -2.06 -24.01 0.28
C LYS A 152 -2.61 -25.46 0.20
N GLY A 153 -1.91 -26.40 0.81
CA GLY A 153 -2.25 -27.83 0.79
C GLY A 153 -1.83 -28.58 -0.50
N ALA A 154 -1.23 -27.92 -1.48
CA ALA A 154 -0.76 -28.55 -2.72
C ALA A 154 0.33 -29.59 -2.45
N VAL A 155 1.29 -29.26 -1.55
CA VAL A 155 2.39 -30.15 -1.13
C VAL A 155 2.40 -30.22 0.39
N GLN A 156 2.63 -31.42 0.94
CA GLN A 156 2.75 -31.62 2.38
C GLN A 156 4.03 -30.93 2.90
N GLN A 157 3.96 -30.30 4.10
CA GLN A 157 5.05 -29.51 4.68
C GLN A 157 6.39 -30.26 4.75
N GLY A 158 6.38 -31.51 5.22
CA GLY A 158 7.60 -32.32 5.33
C GLY A 158 8.20 -32.70 3.97
N VAL A 159 7.35 -32.94 2.95
CA VAL A 159 7.82 -33.20 1.58
C VAL A 159 8.41 -31.93 0.98
N PHE A 160 7.74 -30.79 1.13
CA PHE A 160 8.23 -29.51 0.65
C PHE A 160 9.59 -29.15 1.29
N LYS A 161 9.70 -29.30 2.62
CA LYS A 161 10.98 -29.09 3.33
C LYS A 161 12.09 -29.98 2.77
N GLY A 162 11.82 -31.29 2.56
CA GLY A 162 12.81 -32.21 2.01
C GLY A 162 13.29 -31.84 0.60
N ILE A 163 12.40 -31.28 -0.23
CA ILE A 163 12.73 -30.77 -1.58
C ILE A 163 13.63 -29.52 -1.44
N VAL A 164 13.27 -28.58 -0.56
CA VAL A 164 14.08 -27.37 -0.31
C VAL A 164 15.45 -27.72 0.24
N ASP A 165 15.55 -28.66 1.18
CA ASP A 165 16.82 -29.13 1.76
C ASP A 165 17.77 -29.71 0.68
N ASP A 166 17.24 -30.47 -0.29
CA ASP A 166 18.04 -30.98 -1.41
C ASP A 166 18.45 -29.87 -2.39
N ALA A 167 17.55 -28.91 -2.66
CA ALA A 167 17.84 -27.76 -3.50
C ALA A 167 18.97 -26.91 -2.93
N LEU A 168 18.94 -26.58 -1.63
CA LEU A 168 19.98 -25.79 -0.95
C LEU A 168 21.37 -26.46 -0.92
N ARG A 169 21.43 -27.78 -1.02
CA ARG A 169 22.72 -28.50 -1.14
C ARG A 169 23.33 -28.37 -2.54
N LYS A 170 22.52 -28.19 -3.56
CA LYS A 170 22.90 -28.20 -4.97
C LYS A 170 22.99 -26.82 -5.60
N PHE A 171 22.25 -25.88 -5.07
CA PHE A 171 22.17 -24.52 -5.55
C PHE A 171 22.71 -23.55 -4.48
N SER A 172 23.56 -22.63 -4.90
CA SER A 172 24.14 -21.60 -4.05
C SER A 172 23.75 -20.24 -4.59
N PRO A 173 22.83 -19.50 -3.93
CA PRO A 173 22.55 -18.12 -4.32
C PRO A 173 23.82 -17.28 -4.12
N ALA A 174 24.04 -16.35 -5.07
CA ALA A 174 25.16 -15.40 -5.00
C ALA A 174 24.75 -14.15 -4.22
N ASP A 175 25.70 -13.61 -3.44
CA ASP A 175 25.57 -12.30 -2.83
C ASP A 175 25.73 -11.22 -3.89
N ILE A 176 24.92 -10.17 -3.84
CA ILE A 176 25.11 -8.99 -4.72
C ILE A 176 26.29 -8.15 -4.25
N ALA A 177 26.50 -8.05 -2.93
CA ALA A 177 27.63 -7.38 -2.32
C ALA A 177 28.85 -8.32 -2.24
N ASN A 178 30.01 -7.87 -2.72
CA ASN A 178 31.24 -8.65 -2.61
C ASN A 178 31.71 -8.83 -1.14
N GLU A 179 32.69 -9.70 -0.93
CA GLU A 179 33.18 -10.05 0.40
C GLU A 179 33.66 -8.83 1.19
N LYS A 180 34.38 -7.89 0.56
CA LYS A 180 34.89 -6.68 1.21
C LYS A 180 33.76 -5.79 1.78
N VAL A 181 32.68 -5.62 1.02
CA VAL A 181 31.51 -4.85 1.46
C VAL A 181 30.81 -5.61 2.61
N ARG A 182 30.65 -6.92 2.47
CA ARG A 182 30.03 -7.73 3.52
C ARG A 182 30.81 -7.70 4.84
N GLU A 183 32.13 -7.85 4.80
CA GLU A 183 32.99 -7.74 5.99
C GLU A 183 32.91 -6.36 6.64
N ARG A 184 32.95 -5.29 5.85
CA ARG A 184 32.88 -3.91 6.34
C ARG A 184 31.59 -3.63 7.12
N TYR A 185 30.46 -4.15 6.67
CA TYR A 185 29.14 -3.92 7.28
C TYR A 185 28.72 -5.06 8.22
N GLY A 186 29.56 -6.08 8.41
CA GLY A 186 29.28 -7.22 9.27
C GLY A 186 28.09 -8.05 8.83
N ILE A 187 27.84 -8.13 7.50
CA ILE A 187 26.75 -8.92 6.93
C ILE A 187 27.24 -10.29 6.47
N GLU A 188 26.49 -11.31 6.87
CA GLU A 188 26.78 -12.69 6.47
C GLU A 188 26.47 -13.00 5.02
N SER A 189 26.91 -14.14 4.50
CA SER A 189 26.56 -14.56 3.15
C SER A 189 25.05 -14.85 3.02
N VAL A 190 24.48 -14.52 1.86
CA VAL A 190 23.07 -14.80 1.58
C VAL A 190 22.79 -16.31 1.53
N LYS A 191 23.78 -17.10 1.11
CA LYS A 191 23.71 -18.58 1.14
C LYS A 191 23.45 -19.10 2.55
N ASP A 192 24.23 -18.64 3.54
CA ASP A 192 24.09 -19.07 4.93
C ASP A 192 22.76 -18.60 5.51
N ALA A 193 22.32 -17.42 5.13
CA ALA A 193 21.00 -16.93 5.48
C ALA A 193 19.86 -17.82 4.94
N PHE A 194 19.92 -18.25 3.68
CA PHE A 194 18.93 -19.19 3.14
C PHE A 194 18.93 -20.53 3.88
N ILE A 195 20.12 -21.08 4.19
CA ILE A 195 20.22 -22.31 4.97
C ILE A 195 19.55 -22.15 6.34
N ARG A 196 19.84 -21.05 7.05
CA ARG A 196 19.27 -20.80 8.37
C ARG A 196 17.78 -20.44 8.33
N ALA A 197 17.30 -19.78 7.28
CA ALA A 197 15.88 -19.52 7.11
C ALA A 197 15.06 -20.81 6.94
N HIS A 198 15.60 -21.81 6.24
CA HIS A 198 14.93 -23.08 6.00
C HIS A 198 15.22 -24.17 7.02
N CYS A 199 16.38 -24.13 7.69
CA CYS A 199 16.86 -25.10 8.66
C CYS A 199 17.39 -24.43 9.93
N PRO A 200 16.59 -23.60 10.62
CA PRO A 200 17.05 -22.87 11.79
C PRO A 200 17.19 -23.77 13.02
N THR A 201 18.08 -23.40 13.95
CA THR A 201 18.25 -24.02 15.27
C THR A 201 17.33 -23.39 16.32
N SER A 202 16.89 -22.15 16.07
CA SER A 202 15.89 -21.44 16.88
C SER A 202 14.92 -20.63 16.01
N VAL A 203 13.77 -20.27 16.54
CA VAL A 203 12.82 -19.38 15.84
C VAL A 203 13.46 -18.01 15.55
N GLU A 204 14.23 -17.49 16.51
CA GLU A 204 14.92 -16.21 16.36
C GLU A 204 15.96 -16.24 15.23
N GLU A 205 16.75 -17.33 15.13
CA GLU A 205 17.72 -17.51 14.04
C GLU A 205 17.04 -17.52 12.68
N GLY A 206 15.91 -18.23 12.55
CA GLY A 206 15.14 -18.26 11.30
C GLY A 206 14.60 -16.89 10.89
N LEU A 207 14.13 -16.09 11.85
CA LEU A 207 13.67 -14.73 11.59
C LEU A 207 14.83 -13.79 11.21
N LYS A 208 15.96 -13.82 11.92
CA LYS A 208 17.17 -13.05 11.56
C LYS A 208 17.72 -13.42 10.18
N ALA A 209 17.68 -14.70 9.84
CA ALA A 209 18.05 -15.13 8.50
C ALA A 209 17.14 -14.55 7.41
N GLN A 210 15.84 -14.45 7.66
CA GLN A 210 14.92 -13.78 6.74
C GLN A 210 15.17 -12.26 6.67
N GLU A 211 15.60 -11.61 7.74
CA GLU A 211 16.03 -10.20 7.72
C GLU A 211 17.24 -10.01 6.80
N ARG A 212 18.20 -10.92 6.83
CA ARG A 212 19.36 -10.89 5.92
C ARG A 212 18.95 -11.05 4.45
N ILE A 213 18.03 -11.99 4.16
CA ILE A 213 17.53 -12.20 2.79
C ILE A 213 16.74 -10.96 2.31
N ALA A 214 15.93 -10.37 3.19
CA ALA A 214 15.20 -9.14 2.90
C ALA A 214 16.15 -7.96 2.63
N LEU A 215 17.27 -7.87 3.35
CA LEU A 215 18.32 -6.88 3.10
C LEU A 215 18.94 -7.07 1.70
N GLU A 216 19.21 -8.33 1.29
CA GLU A 216 19.72 -8.65 -0.05
C GLU A 216 18.79 -8.17 -1.14
N ASP A 217 17.49 -8.53 -1.05
CA ASP A 217 16.48 -8.11 -2.02
C ASP A 217 16.36 -6.59 -2.08
N THR A 218 16.43 -5.90 -0.92
CA THR A 218 16.37 -4.44 -0.83
C THR A 218 17.60 -3.80 -1.47
N MET A 219 18.80 -4.34 -1.23
CA MET A 219 20.04 -3.85 -1.88
C MET A 219 19.98 -4.03 -3.39
N LYS A 220 19.50 -5.17 -3.89
CA LYS A 220 19.29 -5.42 -5.31
C LYS A 220 18.35 -4.36 -5.91
N GLU A 221 17.19 -4.14 -5.31
CA GLU A 221 16.24 -3.13 -5.77
C GLU A 221 16.85 -1.74 -5.88
N ILE A 222 17.56 -1.29 -4.85
CA ILE A 222 18.20 0.02 -4.83
C ILE A 222 19.30 0.12 -5.89
N LEU A 223 20.14 -0.90 -6.01
CA LEU A 223 21.26 -0.90 -6.95
C LEU A 223 20.79 -0.86 -8.41
N TYR A 224 19.89 -1.78 -8.79
CA TYR A 224 19.37 -1.83 -10.14
C TYR A 224 18.56 -0.59 -10.50
N TYR A 225 17.80 -0.04 -9.57
CA TYR A 225 17.11 1.23 -9.76
C TYR A 225 18.11 2.38 -10.06
N LYS A 226 19.20 2.46 -9.30
CA LYS A 226 20.26 3.46 -9.55
C LYS A 226 20.91 3.29 -10.93
N ILE A 227 21.25 2.06 -11.31
CA ILE A 227 21.89 1.78 -12.61
C ILE A 227 20.97 2.15 -13.76
N ILE A 228 19.71 1.73 -13.72
CA ILE A 228 18.73 2.00 -14.79
C ILE A 228 18.48 3.50 -14.91
N ASN A 229 18.32 4.21 -13.81
CA ASN A 229 18.11 5.66 -13.83
C ASN A 229 19.36 6.44 -14.25
N SER A 230 20.57 5.97 -13.92
CA SER A 230 21.81 6.63 -14.36
C SER A 230 21.98 6.56 -15.89
N GLN A 231 21.49 5.50 -16.52
CA GLN A 231 21.46 5.35 -17.99
C GLN A 231 20.37 6.22 -18.63
N ALA A 232 19.29 6.54 -17.89
CA ALA A 232 18.17 7.36 -18.36
C ALA A 232 18.40 8.87 -18.20
N LYS A 233 19.57 9.33 -17.74
CA LYS A 233 19.92 10.77 -17.65
C LYS A 233 20.08 11.37 -19.03
N GLU A 234 18.94 11.69 -19.65
CA GLU A 234 18.92 12.49 -20.88
C GLU A 234 19.29 13.95 -20.56
N ASN A 235 20.17 14.50 -21.37
CA ASN A 235 20.44 15.93 -21.31
C ASN A 235 19.18 16.70 -21.73
N ARG A 236 18.85 17.75 -21.00
CA ARG A 236 17.77 18.66 -21.36
C ARG A 236 18.00 19.23 -22.74
N VAL A 237 16.96 19.29 -23.56
CA VAL A 237 16.94 19.93 -24.88
C VAL A 237 16.55 21.41 -24.78
N PHE A 238 15.82 21.79 -23.71
CA PHE A 238 15.27 23.12 -23.53
C PHE A 238 16.15 23.98 -22.63
N GLU A 239 16.26 25.28 -22.93
CA GLU A 239 17.00 26.25 -22.10
C GLU A 239 16.01 27.27 -21.50
N TYR A 240 15.90 27.31 -20.20
CA TYR A 240 15.06 28.28 -19.51
C TYR A 240 15.92 29.49 -19.11
N ARG A 241 15.84 30.56 -19.93
CA ARG A 241 16.56 31.83 -19.71
C ARG A 241 15.55 32.94 -19.45
N LEU A 242 15.10 33.08 -18.21
CA LEU A 242 14.20 34.17 -17.82
C LEU A 242 14.71 34.89 -16.59
N ASP A 243 14.56 36.24 -16.58
CA ASP A 243 14.81 37.02 -15.39
C ASP A 243 13.77 36.71 -14.31
N LYS A 244 14.23 36.40 -13.09
CA LYS A 244 13.36 36.09 -11.93
C LYS A 244 12.38 37.20 -11.65
N ARG A 245 12.67 38.46 -11.98
CA ARG A 245 11.77 39.62 -11.81
C ARG A 245 10.42 39.45 -12.48
N VAL A 246 10.34 38.77 -13.62
CA VAL A 246 9.07 38.53 -14.34
C VAL A 246 8.18 37.59 -13.53
N VAL A 247 8.77 36.62 -12.82
CA VAL A 247 8.03 35.73 -11.92
C VAL A 247 7.59 36.46 -10.66
N ASP A 248 8.44 37.34 -10.12
CA ASP A 248 8.16 38.13 -8.93
C ASP A 248 6.91 39.03 -9.14
N ASP A 249 6.72 39.58 -10.33
CA ASP A 249 5.55 40.39 -10.67
C ASP A 249 4.27 39.54 -10.71
N PHE A 250 4.36 38.32 -11.24
CA PHE A 250 3.24 37.38 -11.16
C PHE A 250 2.94 36.98 -9.72
N VAL A 251 3.96 36.68 -8.92
CA VAL A 251 3.80 36.33 -7.49
C VAL A 251 3.17 37.48 -6.70
N LYS A 252 3.52 38.74 -6.98
CA LYS A 252 2.91 39.91 -6.35
C LYS A 252 1.45 40.10 -6.72
N SER A 253 1.01 39.65 -7.90
CA SER A 253 -0.38 39.72 -8.34
C SER A 253 -1.30 38.71 -7.68
N LEU A 254 -0.76 37.71 -6.97
CA LEU A 254 -1.55 36.70 -6.29
C LEU A 254 -2.37 37.30 -5.13
N PRO A 255 -3.61 36.83 -4.91
CA PRO A 255 -4.50 37.34 -3.83
C PRO A 255 -4.05 36.94 -2.41
N PHE A 256 -2.92 36.25 -2.28
CA PHE A 256 -2.34 35.79 -1.01
C PHE A 256 -0.82 35.69 -1.10
N PRO A 257 -0.10 35.87 0.00
CA PRO A 257 1.35 35.69 0.03
C PRO A 257 1.72 34.20 0.00
N LEU A 258 2.87 33.87 -0.61
CA LEU A 258 3.42 32.52 -0.57
C LEU A 258 4.02 32.23 0.82
N THR A 259 3.88 30.99 1.28
CA THR A 259 4.55 30.51 2.49
C THR A 259 6.05 30.34 2.29
N PRO A 260 6.85 30.30 3.35
CA PRO A 260 8.30 30.06 3.24
C PRO A 260 8.61 28.73 2.53
N THR A 261 7.88 27.65 2.82
CA THR A 261 8.09 26.33 2.20
C THR A 261 7.69 26.30 0.72
N GLN A 262 6.66 27.06 0.31
CA GLN A 262 6.32 27.25 -1.10
C GLN A 262 7.41 28.01 -1.86
N LYS A 263 8.00 29.05 -1.24
CA LYS A 263 9.12 29.81 -1.83
C LYS A 263 10.35 28.93 -2.01
N ASN A 264 10.71 28.15 -0.99
CA ASN A 264 11.84 27.22 -1.06
C ASN A 264 11.63 26.19 -2.19
N ALA A 265 10.43 25.60 -2.28
CA ALA A 265 10.11 24.67 -3.36
C ALA A 265 10.21 25.28 -4.76
N LEU A 266 9.80 26.55 -4.93
CA LEU A 266 9.96 27.29 -6.18
C LEU A 266 11.44 27.55 -6.49
N ASP A 267 12.25 27.97 -5.52
CA ASP A 267 13.67 28.20 -5.71
C ASP A 267 14.37 26.90 -6.14
N GLU A 268 14.07 25.77 -5.51
CA GLU A 268 14.58 24.45 -5.90
C GLU A 268 14.15 24.05 -7.33
N ILE A 269 12.87 24.28 -7.71
CA ILE A 269 12.38 24.01 -9.07
C ILE A 269 13.11 24.87 -10.09
N PHE A 270 13.28 26.17 -9.83
CA PHE A 270 13.97 27.08 -10.76
C PHE A 270 15.45 26.79 -10.89
N GLU A 271 16.13 26.38 -9.83
CA GLU A 271 17.50 25.87 -9.87
C GLU A 271 17.63 24.66 -10.80
N ASN A 272 16.70 23.72 -10.66
CA ASN A 272 16.67 22.57 -11.54
C ASN A 272 16.38 22.95 -12.99
N LEU A 273 15.40 23.81 -13.25
CA LEU A 273 15.09 24.26 -14.62
C LEU A 273 16.24 24.99 -15.29
N LYS A 274 17.14 25.59 -14.52
CA LYS A 274 18.40 26.22 -15.05
C LYS A 274 19.53 25.22 -15.28
N SER A 275 19.48 24.04 -14.68
CA SER A 275 20.50 23.00 -14.83
C SER A 275 20.52 22.40 -16.24
N LYS A 276 21.58 21.68 -16.61
CA LYS A 276 21.66 20.96 -17.89
C LYS A 276 20.92 19.61 -17.88
N CYS A 277 20.57 19.13 -16.69
CA CYS A 277 19.88 17.86 -16.53
C CYS A 277 18.37 18.04 -16.58
N ARG A 278 17.66 17.08 -17.18
CA ARG A 278 16.20 17.00 -17.14
C ARG A 278 15.71 16.99 -15.70
N MET A 279 14.69 17.79 -15.40
CA MET A 279 14.05 17.79 -14.09
C MET A 279 12.99 16.68 -14.03
N ASN A 280 13.07 15.84 -13.01
CA ASN A 280 12.00 14.95 -12.61
C ASN A 280 11.79 15.14 -11.10
N ARG A 281 10.85 16.04 -10.74
CA ARG A 281 10.68 16.48 -9.36
C ARG A 281 9.33 16.07 -8.79
N LEU A 282 9.35 15.59 -7.55
CA LEU A 282 8.15 15.29 -6.78
C LEU A 282 7.90 16.40 -5.76
N LEU A 283 6.73 17.02 -5.84
CA LEU A 283 6.26 18.03 -4.89
C LEU A 283 5.25 17.41 -3.94
N ILE A 284 5.66 17.23 -2.70
CA ILE A 284 4.85 16.62 -1.65
C ILE A 284 4.26 17.70 -0.75
N GLY A 285 3.03 17.48 -0.32
CA GLY A 285 2.39 18.32 0.69
C GLY A 285 0.97 17.85 0.94
N ASP A 286 0.49 18.11 2.12
CA ASP A 286 -0.88 17.76 2.52
C ASP A 286 -1.93 18.38 1.59
N VAL A 287 -3.15 17.87 1.64
CA VAL A 287 -4.30 18.48 0.96
C VAL A 287 -4.46 19.92 1.46
N GLY A 288 -4.52 20.88 0.50
CA GLY A 288 -4.62 22.31 0.84
C GLY A 288 -3.31 23.01 1.18
N SER A 289 -2.13 22.37 1.02
CA SER A 289 -0.82 23.02 1.22
C SER A 289 -0.44 24.02 0.11
N GLY A 290 -1.20 24.07 -0.99
CA GLY A 290 -0.95 24.98 -2.11
C GLY A 290 0.02 24.45 -3.17
N LYS A 291 0.12 23.13 -3.36
CA LYS A 291 0.92 22.51 -4.44
C LYS A 291 0.57 23.09 -5.82
N THR A 292 -0.71 23.26 -6.09
CA THR A 292 -1.21 23.78 -7.37
C THR A 292 -0.67 25.16 -7.70
N ILE A 293 -0.54 26.05 -6.71
CA ILE A 293 0.00 27.40 -7.00
C ILE A 293 1.50 27.35 -7.34
N VAL A 294 2.27 26.48 -6.68
CA VAL A 294 3.67 26.26 -7.01
C VAL A 294 3.82 25.72 -8.43
N ALA A 295 2.96 24.77 -8.82
CA ALA A 295 2.93 24.23 -10.18
C ALA A 295 2.54 25.31 -11.22
N LEU A 296 1.56 26.15 -10.93
CA LEU A 296 1.17 27.25 -11.84
C LEU A 296 2.24 28.33 -11.98
N ILE A 297 2.98 28.66 -10.90
CA ILE A 297 4.11 29.59 -10.98
C ILE A 297 5.25 28.98 -11.81
N SER A 298 5.52 27.69 -11.67
CA SER A 298 6.51 26.98 -12.47
C SER A 298 6.11 26.90 -13.95
N ALA A 299 4.82 26.66 -14.22
CA ALA A 299 4.25 26.70 -15.56
C ALA A 299 4.37 28.10 -16.18
N PHE A 300 4.07 29.15 -15.41
CA PHE A 300 4.24 30.53 -15.82
C PHE A 300 5.68 30.83 -16.26
N TYR A 301 6.65 30.35 -15.47
CA TYR A 301 8.08 30.49 -15.80
C TYR A 301 8.42 29.86 -17.14
N ALA A 302 8.00 28.60 -17.38
CA ALA A 302 8.26 27.90 -18.63
C ALA A 302 7.61 28.57 -19.84
N VAL A 303 6.35 29.05 -19.69
CA VAL A 303 5.64 29.77 -20.76
C VAL A 303 6.35 31.08 -21.11
N LYS A 304 6.82 31.83 -20.10
CA LYS A 304 7.56 33.09 -20.33
C LYS A 304 8.94 32.86 -20.94
N CYS A 305 9.48 31.64 -20.87
CA CYS A 305 10.66 31.22 -21.65
C CYS A 305 10.32 30.86 -23.12
N GLY A 306 9.03 30.92 -23.53
CA GLY A 306 8.60 30.66 -24.91
C GLY A 306 8.21 29.20 -25.17
N TYR A 307 7.94 28.41 -24.13
CA TYR A 307 7.63 26.98 -24.24
C TYR A 307 6.16 26.69 -23.87
N GLN A 308 5.66 25.55 -24.35
CA GLN A 308 4.35 25.05 -23.97
C GLN A 308 4.44 24.17 -22.71
N VAL A 309 3.34 24.21 -21.92
CA VAL A 309 3.21 23.46 -20.68
C VAL A 309 1.94 22.60 -20.72
N ALA A 310 2.03 21.37 -20.22
CA ALA A 310 0.87 20.51 -20.00
C ALA A 310 0.63 20.31 -18.48
N ILE A 311 -0.62 20.44 -18.03
CA ILE A 311 -1.04 20.11 -16.66
C ILE A 311 -2.10 19.06 -16.72
N VAL A 312 -1.84 17.90 -16.10
CA VAL A 312 -2.71 16.74 -16.19
C VAL A 312 -3.25 16.34 -14.82
N ALA A 313 -4.56 16.17 -14.77
CA ALA A 313 -5.27 15.73 -13.58
C ALA A 313 -5.99 14.38 -13.83
N PRO A 314 -6.19 13.55 -12.78
CA PRO A 314 -6.77 12.21 -12.92
C PRO A 314 -8.25 12.22 -13.28
N THR A 315 -8.98 13.29 -12.99
CA THR A 315 -10.41 13.41 -13.26
C THR A 315 -10.72 14.72 -13.96
N GLU A 316 -11.82 14.71 -14.72
CA GLU A 316 -12.30 15.89 -15.48
C GLU A 316 -12.64 17.06 -14.55
N ILE A 317 -13.30 16.80 -13.43
CA ILE A 317 -13.66 17.83 -12.44
C ILE A 317 -12.41 18.54 -11.90
N LEU A 318 -11.36 17.78 -11.57
CA LEU A 318 -10.11 18.37 -11.08
C LEU A 318 -9.38 19.14 -12.19
N ALA A 319 -9.40 18.62 -13.41
CA ALA A 319 -8.84 19.31 -14.57
C ALA A 319 -9.56 20.63 -14.86
N GLU A 320 -10.91 20.66 -14.77
CA GLU A 320 -11.71 21.89 -14.89
C GLU A 320 -11.39 22.90 -13.78
N GLN A 321 -11.21 22.44 -12.56
CA GLN A 321 -10.81 23.30 -11.44
C GLN A 321 -9.41 23.92 -11.69
N HIS A 322 -8.44 23.12 -12.16
CA HIS A 322 -7.13 23.65 -12.54
C HIS A 322 -7.21 24.63 -13.70
N PHE A 323 -8.03 24.34 -14.71
CA PHE A 323 -8.25 25.22 -15.86
C PHE A 323 -8.83 26.57 -15.43
N ASN A 324 -9.89 26.57 -14.63
CA ASN A 324 -10.51 27.81 -14.16
C ASN A 324 -9.56 28.64 -13.28
N ASN A 325 -8.80 27.97 -12.42
CA ASN A 325 -7.79 28.63 -11.59
C ASN A 325 -6.66 29.23 -12.44
N ALA A 326 -6.13 28.47 -13.39
CA ALA A 326 -5.06 28.95 -14.28
C ALA A 326 -5.56 30.14 -15.15
N LYS A 327 -6.75 30.02 -15.73
CA LYS A 327 -7.36 31.10 -16.54
C LYS A 327 -7.47 32.39 -15.74
N ARG A 328 -7.96 32.30 -14.48
CA ARG A 328 -8.10 33.46 -13.60
C ARG A 328 -6.76 34.08 -13.20
N LEU A 329 -5.76 33.23 -12.89
CA LEU A 329 -4.45 33.69 -12.39
C LEU A 329 -3.55 34.24 -13.53
N PHE A 330 -3.70 33.70 -14.74
CA PHE A 330 -2.94 34.16 -15.91
C PHE A 330 -3.63 35.30 -16.66
N ASP A 331 -4.83 35.72 -16.21
CA ASP A 331 -5.50 36.88 -16.76
C ASP A 331 -4.61 38.13 -16.64
N GLY A 332 -4.51 38.90 -17.73
CA GLY A 332 -3.59 40.06 -17.80
C GLY A 332 -2.13 39.76 -18.14
N PHE A 333 -1.70 38.47 -18.18
CA PHE A 333 -0.32 38.10 -18.52
C PHE A 333 -0.13 37.63 -19.96
N ASN A 334 -1.15 37.73 -20.81
CA ASN A 334 -1.11 37.26 -22.21
C ASN A 334 -0.65 35.78 -22.33
N ILE A 335 -1.31 34.89 -21.60
CA ILE A 335 -1.11 33.43 -21.61
C ILE A 335 -2.41 32.74 -22.00
N ASN A 336 -2.38 31.98 -23.09
CA ASN A 336 -3.53 31.25 -23.59
C ASN A 336 -3.64 29.86 -22.95
N VAL A 337 -4.68 29.65 -22.16
CA VAL A 337 -4.96 28.37 -21.51
C VAL A 337 -6.03 27.60 -22.28
N THR A 338 -5.76 26.36 -22.63
CA THR A 338 -6.67 25.47 -23.37
C THR A 338 -7.03 24.25 -22.53
N PHE A 339 -8.32 23.87 -22.53
CA PHE A 339 -8.81 22.68 -21.83
C PHE A 339 -8.95 21.50 -22.78
N MET A 340 -8.46 20.30 -22.37
CA MET A 340 -8.52 19.08 -23.17
C MET A 340 -8.94 17.88 -22.33
N SER A 341 -10.15 17.33 -22.57
CA SER A 341 -10.67 16.16 -21.87
C SER A 341 -11.39 15.22 -22.84
N GLY A 342 -11.85 14.07 -22.32
CA GLY A 342 -12.65 13.11 -23.09
C GLY A 342 -14.04 13.62 -23.48
N SER A 343 -14.57 14.65 -22.82
CA SER A 343 -15.86 15.29 -23.14
C SER A 343 -15.77 16.22 -24.35
N VAL A 344 -14.58 16.78 -24.64
CA VAL A 344 -14.35 17.66 -25.80
C VAL A 344 -14.32 16.81 -27.08
N LYS A 345 -15.29 17.02 -27.98
CA LYS A 345 -15.50 16.19 -29.17
C LYS A 345 -15.69 17.03 -30.44
N GLY A 346 -15.60 16.38 -31.58
CA GLY A 346 -15.97 16.93 -32.87
C GLY A 346 -15.11 18.11 -33.34
N ALA A 347 -15.75 19.18 -33.82
CA ALA A 347 -15.08 20.36 -34.38
C ALA A 347 -14.25 21.11 -33.33
N GLU A 348 -14.77 21.24 -32.13
CA GLU A 348 -14.11 21.91 -31.00
C GLU A 348 -12.79 21.20 -30.62
N ARG A 349 -12.77 19.88 -30.60
CA ARG A 349 -11.55 19.11 -30.34
C ARG A 349 -10.48 19.39 -31.40
N LYS A 350 -10.87 19.37 -32.67
CA LYS A 350 -9.97 19.63 -33.79
C LYS A 350 -9.42 21.07 -33.78
N GLU A 351 -10.21 22.03 -33.33
CA GLU A 351 -9.77 23.41 -33.17
C GLU A 351 -8.73 23.54 -32.07
N ARG A 352 -8.99 22.93 -30.90
CA ARG A 352 -8.05 22.92 -29.77
C ARG A 352 -6.76 22.18 -30.11
N GLU A 353 -6.83 21.03 -30.83
CA GLU A 353 -5.64 20.31 -31.31
C GLU A 353 -4.80 21.18 -32.24
N ARG A 354 -5.42 21.95 -33.15
CA ARG A 354 -4.71 22.92 -34.01
C ARG A 354 -4.08 24.08 -33.23
N ASP A 355 -4.77 24.62 -32.23
CA ASP A 355 -4.21 25.68 -31.39
C ASP A 355 -3.00 25.18 -30.59
N ILE A 356 -2.98 23.93 -30.16
CA ILE A 356 -1.83 23.28 -29.50
C ILE A 356 -0.68 23.07 -30.50
N GLU A 357 -0.95 22.54 -31.70
CA GLU A 357 0.05 22.22 -32.71
C GLU A 357 0.71 23.51 -33.28
N SER A 358 -0.07 24.58 -33.43
CA SER A 358 0.44 25.88 -33.87
C SER A 358 1.27 26.63 -32.80
N GLY A 359 1.15 26.25 -31.54
CA GLY A 359 1.74 26.95 -30.40
C GLY A 359 0.95 28.19 -29.94
N LYS A 360 -0.32 28.33 -30.37
CA LYS A 360 -1.21 29.38 -29.89
C LYS A 360 -1.70 29.11 -28.46
N ALA A 361 -1.85 27.83 -28.08
CA ALA A 361 -2.11 27.42 -26.71
C ALA A 361 -0.78 27.30 -25.95
N ASP A 362 -0.57 28.13 -24.94
CA ASP A 362 0.63 28.16 -24.11
C ASP A 362 0.55 27.10 -23.01
N VAL A 363 -0.61 26.96 -22.36
CA VAL A 363 -0.85 25.98 -21.29
C VAL A 363 -2.03 25.12 -21.67
N VAL A 364 -1.81 23.81 -21.67
CA VAL A 364 -2.84 22.80 -21.95
C VAL A 364 -3.18 22.08 -20.66
N ILE A 365 -4.42 22.18 -20.20
CA ILE A 365 -4.89 21.55 -18.96
C ILE A 365 -5.96 20.52 -19.29
N GLY A 366 -5.84 19.32 -18.73
CA GLY A 366 -6.84 18.30 -19.01
C GLY A 366 -6.59 16.98 -18.27
N THR A 367 -7.25 15.94 -18.77
CA THR A 367 -7.05 14.56 -18.32
C THR A 367 -6.02 13.87 -19.21
N HIS A 368 -5.87 12.54 -19.08
CA HIS A 368 -5.01 11.74 -19.98
C HIS A 368 -5.22 12.01 -21.49
N SER A 369 -6.34 12.59 -21.88
CA SER A 369 -6.63 13.00 -23.28
C SER A 369 -5.58 13.96 -23.85
N VAL A 370 -4.86 14.72 -23.01
CA VAL A 370 -3.76 15.60 -23.37
C VAL A 370 -2.61 14.82 -24.04
N PHE A 371 -2.42 13.57 -23.65
CA PHE A 371 -1.37 12.70 -24.18
C PHE A 371 -1.83 11.78 -25.31
N SER A 372 -3.07 11.92 -25.80
CA SER A 372 -3.55 11.11 -26.95
C SER A 372 -2.68 11.34 -28.18
N LYS A 373 -2.51 10.31 -29.03
CA LYS A 373 -1.67 10.37 -30.24
C LYS A 373 -2.03 11.50 -31.21
N THR A 374 -3.27 11.99 -31.14
CA THR A 374 -3.76 13.09 -32.00
C THR A 374 -3.31 14.48 -31.55
N VAL A 375 -2.99 14.64 -30.28
CA VAL A 375 -2.53 15.94 -29.73
C VAL A 375 -1.02 16.08 -29.96
N LYS A 376 -0.61 17.01 -30.78
CA LYS A 376 0.80 17.31 -31.06
C LYS A 376 1.14 18.69 -30.49
N PHE A 377 2.21 18.76 -29.71
CA PHE A 377 2.73 20.02 -29.20
C PHE A 377 3.81 20.55 -30.16
N LYS A 378 3.91 21.88 -30.26
CA LYS A 378 4.97 22.53 -31.03
C LYS A 378 6.31 22.50 -30.30
N ASN A 379 6.30 22.78 -28.98
CA ASN A 379 7.49 22.91 -28.15
C ASN A 379 7.19 22.65 -26.67
N LEU A 380 6.60 21.48 -26.35
CA LEU A 380 6.32 21.06 -24.97
C LEU A 380 7.62 20.88 -24.20
N SER A 381 7.85 21.67 -23.16
CA SER A 381 9.07 21.59 -22.32
C SER A 381 8.80 21.15 -20.89
N PHE A 382 7.60 21.38 -20.39
CA PHE A 382 7.26 21.17 -18.98
C PHE A 382 5.91 20.51 -18.80
N VAL A 383 5.86 19.49 -17.97
CA VAL A 383 4.64 18.74 -17.66
C VAL A 383 4.42 18.71 -16.15
N VAL A 384 3.21 19.03 -15.73
CA VAL A 384 2.75 18.87 -14.34
C VAL A 384 1.76 17.71 -14.29
N ILE A 385 1.98 16.76 -13.40
CA ILE A 385 1.10 15.60 -13.18
C ILE A 385 0.55 15.68 -11.76
N ASP A 386 -0.77 15.82 -11.62
CA ASP A 386 -1.41 15.84 -10.31
C ASP A 386 -1.93 14.44 -9.95
N GLU A 387 -1.64 14.00 -8.71
CA GLU A 387 -2.07 12.71 -8.13
C GLU A 387 -1.72 11.49 -9.02
N GLN A 388 -0.45 11.36 -9.36
CA GLN A 388 0.10 10.37 -10.29
C GLN A 388 -0.34 8.91 -10.04
N HIS A 389 -0.53 8.51 -8.78
CA HIS A 389 -0.94 7.15 -8.40
C HIS A 389 -2.29 6.71 -8.98
N LYS A 390 -3.08 7.63 -9.54
CA LYS A 390 -4.37 7.36 -10.21
C LYS A 390 -4.23 7.17 -11.73
N PHE A 391 -3.01 7.30 -12.29
CA PHE A 391 -2.74 7.07 -13.71
C PHE A 391 -2.26 5.63 -13.95
N GLY A 392 -2.78 4.99 -15.02
CA GLY A 392 -2.34 3.67 -15.43
C GLY A 392 -0.99 3.67 -16.16
N VAL A 393 -0.32 2.52 -16.20
CA VAL A 393 1.02 2.32 -16.81
C VAL A 393 1.08 2.78 -18.27
N ALA A 394 0.08 2.43 -19.09
CA ALA A 394 0.03 2.83 -20.51
C ALA A 394 -0.01 4.35 -20.73
N GLN A 395 -0.61 5.10 -19.80
CA GLN A 395 -0.73 6.55 -19.88
C GLN A 395 0.61 7.26 -19.60
N LYS A 396 1.50 6.61 -18.86
CA LYS A 396 2.86 7.10 -18.61
C LYS A 396 3.75 6.95 -19.83
N TYR A 397 3.60 5.87 -20.59
CA TYR A 397 4.31 5.65 -21.88
C TYR A 397 3.97 6.72 -22.92
N ASP A 398 2.69 7.08 -23.04
CA ASP A 398 2.24 8.12 -23.97
C ASP A 398 2.87 9.48 -23.68
N LEU A 399 3.28 9.74 -22.43
CA LEU A 399 3.94 10.99 -22.01
C LEU A 399 5.38 11.05 -22.50
N GLN A 400 6.12 9.93 -22.49
CA GLN A 400 7.51 9.88 -22.94
C GLN A 400 7.63 9.96 -24.46
N GLU A 401 6.69 9.40 -25.22
CA GLU A 401 6.71 9.52 -26.69
C GLU A 401 6.48 10.95 -27.19
N LYS A 402 5.95 11.88 -26.34
CA LYS A 402 5.64 13.25 -26.76
C LYS A 402 6.78 14.26 -26.68
N GLY A 403 7.89 13.92 -26.06
CA GLY A 403 9.04 14.79 -26.01
C GLY A 403 10.22 14.21 -25.24
N ALA A 404 11.24 13.76 -25.92
CA ALA A 404 12.52 13.49 -25.31
C ALA A 404 13.02 14.77 -24.59
N GLY A 405 13.40 14.65 -23.31
CA GLY A 405 13.94 15.76 -22.53
C GLY A 405 12.94 16.72 -21.87
N VAL A 406 11.61 16.38 -21.83
CA VAL A 406 10.59 17.20 -21.14
C VAL A 406 10.75 17.14 -19.63
N ASP A 407 10.76 18.31 -18.97
CA ASP A 407 10.81 18.42 -17.52
C ASP A 407 9.48 18.04 -16.89
N THR A 408 9.50 17.29 -15.79
CA THR A 408 8.30 16.79 -15.14
C THR A 408 8.24 17.23 -13.67
N LEU A 409 7.10 17.77 -13.27
CA LEU A 409 6.75 18.07 -11.88
C LEU A 409 5.52 17.24 -11.47
N THR A 410 5.73 16.29 -10.59
CA THR A 410 4.65 15.45 -10.05
C THR A 410 4.17 16.01 -8.72
N LEU A 411 2.85 16.18 -8.57
CA LEU A 411 2.21 16.62 -7.33
C LEU A 411 1.58 15.43 -6.64
N THR A 412 1.79 15.29 -5.34
CA THR A 412 1.12 14.27 -4.54
C THR A 412 0.67 14.79 -3.18
N ALA A 413 -0.57 14.43 -2.80
CA ALA A 413 -1.08 14.59 -1.45
C ALA A 413 -1.15 13.23 -0.71
N THR A 414 -0.83 12.12 -1.38
CA THR A 414 -0.72 10.84 -0.69
C THR A 414 0.51 10.87 0.19
N PRO A 415 0.34 10.58 1.48
CA PRO A 415 1.48 10.41 2.35
C PRO A 415 2.22 9.13 1.94
N ILE A 416 3.43 9.28 1.38
CA ILE A 416 4.35 8.18 1.13
C ILE A 416 5.37 8.21 2.26
N PRO A 417 5.72 7.08 2.89
CA PRO A 417 6.75 7.05 3.92
C PRO A 417 8.04 7.70 3.40
N ARG A 418 8.61 8.61 4.18
CA ARG A 418 9.84 9.32 3.77
C ARG A 418 10.99 8.35 3.46
N SER A 419 11.03 7.24 4.18
CA SER A 419 11.97 6.14 3.95
C SER A 419 11.79 5.50 2.57
N VAL A 420 10.54 5.28 2.14
CA VAL A 420 10.22 4.74 0.81
C VAL A 420 10.53 5.76 -0.28
N LEU A 421 10.24 7.04 -0.04
CA LEU A 421 10.63 8.11 -0.96
C LEU A 421 12.14 8.22 -1.13
N MET A 422 12.90 8.12 -0.03
CA MET A 422 14.37 8.13 -0.09
C MET A 422 14.95 6.93 -0.83
N LEU A 423 14.23 5.81 -0.87
CA LEU A 423 14.61 4.61 -1.63
C LEU A 423 14.39 4.77 -3.12
N LEU A 424 13.15 5.15 -3.47
CA LEU A 424 12.68 5.20 -4.85
C LEU A 424 13.24 6.42 -5.60
N TYR A 425 13.65 7.45 -4.86
CA TYR A 425 13.80 8.78 -5.40
C TYR A 425 15.11 9.45 -5.02
N ASP A 426 16.19 8.68 -4.82
CA ASP A 426 17.54 9.26 -4.60
C ASP A 426 17.98 10.18 -5.76
N GLU A 427 17.33 10.01 -6.92
CA GLU A 427 17.49 10.83 -8.11
C GLU A 427 16.26 11.68 -8.45
N LEU A 428 15.10 11.45 -7.82
CA LEU A 428 13.99 12.37 -7.87
C LEU A 428 14.26 13.51 -6.90
N GLN A 429 14.27 14.68 -7.46
CA GLN A 429 14.34 15.91 -6.70
C GLN A 429 13.05 16.04 -5.91
N LEU A 430 13.16 16.10 -4.59
CA LEU A 430 12.03 16.17 -3.69
C LEU A 430 11.87 17.60 -3.18
N SER A 431 10.67 18.15 -3.26
CA SER A 431 10.28 19.37 -2.55
C SER A 431 9.10 19.10 -1.64
N GLU A 432 9.13 19.61 -0.43
CA GLU A 432 8.09 19.44 0.57
C GLU A 432 7.45 20.77 0.92
N ILE A 433 6.11 20.81 0.95
CA ILE A 433 5.35 22.00 1.31
C ILE A 433 4.49 21.70 2.54
N ASP A 434 4.69 22.51 3.57
CA ASP A 434 3.89 22.45 4.78
C ASP A 434 2.49 23.07 4.59
N LYS A 435 1.55 22.64 5.40
CA LYS A 435 0.19 23.18 5.44
C LYS A 435 0.21 24.63 5.91
N SER A 436 -0.27 25.56 5.09
CA SER A 436 -0.24 26.99 5.37
C SER A 436 -1.24 27.45 6.43
N HIS A 437 -2.34 26.73 6.67
CA HIS A 437 -3.36 27.06 7.66
C HIS A 437 -3.66 25.86 8.58
N LYS A 438 -3.50 26.12 9.87
CA LYS A 438 -3.64 25.12 10.96
C LYS A 438 -5.06 25.07 11.52
N THR A 439 -6.10 24.94 10.72
CA THR A 439 -7.36 24.51 11.27
C THR A 439 -7.24 23.02 11.57
N LYS A 440 -6.92 22.68 12.81
CA LYS A 440 -6.83 21.29 13.24
C LYS A 440 -8.21 20.64 13.12
N VAL A 441 -8.32 19.62 12.28
CA VAL A 441 -9.50 18.77 12.18
C VAL A 441 -9.49 17.80 13.37
N LYS A 442 -10.42 17.95 14.29
CA LYS A 442 -10.54 17.00 15.42
C LYS A 442 -11.10 15.69 14.92
N THR A 443 -10.34 14.60 15.11
CA THR A 443 -10.73 13.27 14.67
C THR A 443 -11.24 12.45 15.86
N PHE A 444 -12.39 11.77 15.69
CA PHE A 444 -13.02 10.93 16.70
C PHE A 444 -13.32 9.55 16.17
N LEU A 445 -13.03 8.51 16.95
CA LEU A 445 -13.53 7.16 16.71
C LEU A 445 -14.96 7.07 17.22
N VAL A 446 -15.86 6.56 16.39
CA VAL A 446 -17.28 6.39 16.68
C VAL A 446 -17.61 4.90 16.63
N PRO A 447 -17.75 4.22 17.77
CA PRO A 447 -18.25 2.85 17.80
C PRO A 447 -19.70 2.78 17.33
N ASP A 448 -20.14 1.60 16.87
CA ASP A 448 -21.44 1.42 16.22
C ASP A 448 -22.63 1.91 17.06
N TYR A 449 -22.60 1.69 18.37
CA TYR A 449 -23.66 2.15 19.29
C TYR A 449 -23.79 3.68 19.43
N LYS A 450 -22.84 4.46 18.90
CA LYS A 450 -22.88 5.93 18.84
C LYS A 450 -23.16 6.50 17.45
N LYS A 451 -23.42 5.64 16.46
CA LYS A 451 -23.65 6.02 15.06
C LYS A 451 -24.80 7.03 14.90
N ASP A 452 -25.93 6.79 15.56
CA ASP A 452 -27.10 7.68 15.45
C ASP A 452 -26.83 9.07 16.06
N GLY A 453 -26.04 9.14 17.12
CA GLY A 453 -25.57 10.39 17.70
C GLY A 453 -24.65 11.16 16.73
N MET A 454 -23.83 10.48 15.96
CA MET A 454 -22.99 11.08 14.92
C MET A 454 -23.87 11.70 13.80
N PHE A 455 -24.88 10.97 13.31
CA PHE A 455 -25.78 11.51 12.30
C PHE A 455 -26.58 12.70 12.80
N SER A 456 -27.04 12.66 14.06
CA SER A 456 -27.71 13.80 14.70
C SER A 456 -26.82 15.02 14.77
N TYR A 457 -25.55 14.85 15.11
CA TYR A 457 -24.55 15.92 15.11
C TYR A 457 -24.35 16.53 13.71
N VAL A 458 -24.21 15.68 12.66
CA VAL A 458 -24.08 16.13 11.27
C VAL A 458 -25.28 16.96 10.86
N ARG A 459 -26.52 16.52 11.17
CA ARG A 459 -27.76 17.28 10.90
C ARG A 459 -27.75 18.65 11.61
N ASP A 460 -27.36 18.67 12.88
CA ASP A 460 -27.38 19.90 13.66
C ASP A 460 -26.34 20.92 13.13
N GLU A 461 -25.20 20.46 12.62
CA GLU A 461 -24.23 21.31 11.93
C GLU A 461 -24.78 21.81 10.58
N ALA A 462 -25.47 20.96 9.82
CA ALA A 462 -26.14 21.35 8.58
C ALA A 462 -27.19 22.46 8.82
N LYS A 463 -27.99 22.36 9.87
CA LYS A 463 -28.95 23.40 10.26
C LYS A 463 -28.31 24.74 10.67
N LYS A 464 -27.05 24.73 11.07
CA LYS A 464 -26.28 25.95 11.32
C LYS A 464 -25.71 26.58 10.06
N GLY A 465 -26.02 26.02 8.89
CA GLY A 465 -25.52 26.44 7.59
C GLY A 465 -24.11 25.94 7.26
N ASN A 466 -23.62 24.92 7.98
CA ASN A 466 -22.37 24.23 7.66
C ASN A 466 -22.64 23.04 6.73
N GLN A 467 -21.66 22.68 5.91
CA GLN A 467 -21.79 21.52 5.01
C GLN A 467 -21.04 20.30 5.56
N ALA A 468 -21.53 19.11 5.20
CA ALA A 468 -20.94 17.87 5.68
C ALA A 468 -20.83 16.80 4.57
N PHE A 469 -19.82 15.94 4.71
CA PHE A 469 -19.66 14.73 3.92
C PHE A 469 -19.99 13.49 4.75
N ILE A 470 -20.64 12.49 4.14
CA ILE A 470 -20.78 11.13 4.66
C ILE A 470 -20.22 10.18 3.62
N VAL A 471 -19.14 9.47 3.97
CA VAL A 471 -18.42 8.58 3.05
C VAL A 471 -18.68 7.13 3.38
N CYS A 472 -19.09 6.36 2.35
CA CYS A 472 -19.39 4.93 2.44
C CYS A 472 -18.40 4.10 1.61
N PRO A 473 -18.04 2.86 2.04
CA PRO A 473 -17.11 2.03 1.28
C PRO A 473 -17.70 1.41 0.00
N LYS A 474 -19.03 1.29 -0.11
CA LYS A 474 -19.71 0.66 -1.28
C LYS A 474 -20.99 1.39 -1.71
N ILE A 475 -21.38 1.18 -2.99
CA ILE A 475 -22.60 1.74 -3.57
C ILE A 475 -23.86 0.98 -3.15
N CYS A 476 -23.77 -0.36 -3.05
CA CYS A 476 -24.85 -1.27 -2.73
C CYS A 476 -24.43 -2.25 -1.65
N ASP A 477 -25.39 -2.73 -0.88
CA ASP A 477 -25.18 -3.79 0.08
C ASP A 477 -24.84 -5.10 -0.65
N SER A 478 -23.90 -5.86 -0.12
CA SER A 478 -23.61 -7.22 -0.55
C SER A 478 -24.10 -8.19 0.51
N GLU A 479 -24.81 -9.23 0.10
CA GLU A 479 -25.28 -10.27 1.00
C GLU A 479 -24.14 -10.81 1.87
N GLY A 480 -24.36 -10.83 3.19
CA GLY A 480 -23.44 -11.39 4.17
C GLY A 480 -22.31 -10.49 4.68
N VAL A 481 -22.30 -9.21 4.34
CA VAL A 481 -21.30 -8.24 4.84
C VAL A 481 -22.00 -7.03 5.45
N GLU A 482 -21.73 -6.71 6.71
CA GLU A 482 -22.22 -5.52 7.41
C GLU A 482 -21.60 -4.23 6.83
N THR A 483 -21.99 -3.86 5.63
CA THR A 483 -21.56 -2.61 4.96
C THR A 483 -22.76 -1.80 4.59
N TYR A 484 -22.70 -0.52 4.86
CA TYR A 484 -23.71 0.42 4.40
C TYR A 484 -23.51 0.74 2.91
N GLY A 485 -24.45 0.35 2.08
CA GLY A 485 -24.53 0.80 0.72
C GLY A 485 -24.92 2.28 0.66
N ALA A 486 -24.22 3.07 -0.15
CA ALA A 486 -24.46 4.49 -0.21
C ALA A 486 -25.89 4.86 -0.66
N LYS A 487 -26.52 4.06 -1.52
CA LYS A 487 -27.90 4.27 -1.97
C LYS A 487 -28.92 3.98 -0.87
N THR A 488 -28.78 2.83 -0.20
CA THR A 488 -29.66 2.43 0.89
C THR A 488 -29.58 3.44 2.03
N LEU A 489 -28.35 3.82 2.39
CA LEU A 489 -28.11 4.84 3.41
C LEU A 489 -28.69 6.20 3.03
N PHE A 490 -28.58 6.60 1.76
CA PHE A 490 -29.15 7.87 1.29
C PHE A 490 -30.67 7.90 1.49
N GLU A 491 -31.38 6.83 1.11
CA GLU A 491 -32.84 6.75 1.30
C GLU A 491 -33.23 6.71 2.78
N GLU A 492 -32.50 5.93 3.58
CA GLU A 492 -32.73 5.85 5.03
C GLU A 492 -32.52 7.20 5.73
N LEU A 493 -31.42 7.87 5.47
CA LEU A 493 -31.08 9.13 6.13
C LEU A 493 -31.94 10.29 5.62
N LYS A 494 -32.25 10.34 4.30
CA LYS A 494 -33.11 11.37 3.71
C LYS A 494 -34.54 11.32 4.26
N ASN A 495 -35.11 10.12 4.42
CA ASN A 495 -36.44 9.93 4.96
C ASN A 495 -36.48 9.91 6.49
N GLY A 496 -35.34 9.80 7.14
CA GLY A 496 -35.16 9.74 8.58
C GLY A 496 -34.53 11.00 9.17
N VAL A 497 -33.30 10.88 9.68
CA VAL A 497 -32.63 11.93 10.46
C VAL A 497 -32.38 13.24 9.68
N PHE A 498 -32.27 13.19 8.35
CA PHE A 498 -32.00 14.35 7.48
C PHE A 498 -33.24 14.81 6.70
N SER A 499 -34.46 14.48 7.14
CA SER A 499 -35.71 14.90 6.46
C SER A 499 -35.91 16.43 6.39
N ASP A 500 -35.17 17.18 7.17
CA ASP A 500 -35.26 18.65 7.31
C ASP A 500 -34.00 19.39 6.80
N VAL A 501 -33.11 18.73 6.03
CA VAL A 501 -31.94 19.31 5.39
C VAL A 501 -31.79 18.77 3.95
N ASN A 502 -31.06 19.48 3.10
CA ASN A 502 -30.86 19.13 1.70
C ASN A 502 -29.73 18.08 1.58
N VAL A 503 -30.09 16.86 1.18
CA VAL A 503 -29.14 15.75 1.03
C VAL A 503 -29.02 15.35 -0.43
N ALA A 504 -27.79 15.12 -0.90
CA ALA A 504 -27.53 14.56 -2.22
C ALA A 504 -26.62 13.33 -2.13
N LEU A 505 -26.66 12.50 -3.19
CA LEU A 505 -25.86 11.31 -3.33
C LEU A 505 -24.95 11.41 -4.54
N ILE A 506 -23.65 11.07 -4.37
CA ILE A 506 -22.68 10.94 -5.45
C ILE A 506 -21.92 9.63 -5.39
N TYR A 507 -21.77 8.93 -6.52
CA TYR A 507 -21.06 7.65 -6.59
C TYR A 507 -20.40 7.40 -7.94
N GLY A 508 -19.47 6.45 -8.00
CA GLY A 508 -18.57 6.22 -9.14
C GLY A 508 -19.25 5.98 -10.49
N LYS A 509 -20.38 5.25 -10.52
CA LYS A 509 -21.09 4.87 -11.77
C LYS A 509 -22.00 5.97 -12.34
N MET A 510 -22.16 7.12 -11.69
CA MET A 510 -22.93 8.25 -12.23
C MET A 510 -22.23 8.86 -13.43
N LYS A 511 -23.01 9.45 -14.36
CA LYS A 511 -22.49 10.19 -15.52
C LYS A 511 -21.71 11.43 -15.06
N ALA A 512 -20.65 11.79 -15.81
CA ALA A 512 -19.80 12.92 -15.47
C ALA A 512 -20.58 14.23 -15.30
N LYS A 513 -21.56 14.49 -16.16
CA LYS A 513 -22.42 15.67 -16.10
C LYS A 513 -23.23 15.74 -14.80
N GLU A 514 -23.89 14.65 -14.41
CA GLU A 514 -24.66 14.57 -13.16
C GLU A 514 -23.78 14.80 -11.92
N LYS A 515 -22.55 14.24 -11.93
CA LYS A 515 -21.58 14.49 -10.87
C LYS A 515 -21.18 15.96 -10.77
N SER A 516 -20.94 16.60 -11.93
CA SER A 516 -20.57 18.01 -11.99
C SER A 516 -21.68 18.90 -11.47
N GLU A 517 -22.94 18.65 -11.86
CA GLU A 517 -24.12 19.40 -11.41
C GLU A 517 -24.29 19.29 -9.88
N ILE A 518 -24.24 18.09 -9.32
CA ILE A 518 -24.36 17.89 -7.87
C ILE A 518 -23.22 18.60 -7.13
N MET A 519 -22.00 18.53 -7.65
CA MET A 519 -20.85 19.19 -7.01
C MET A 519 -20.93 20.70 -7.07
N GLN A 520 -21.43 21.27 -8.17
CA GLN A 520 -21.68 22.73 -8.30
C GLN A 520 -22.76 23.18 -7.31
N SER A 521 -23.86 22.43 -7.17
CA SER A 521 -24.90 22.74 -6.17
C SER A 521 -24.38 22.60 -4.74
N PHE A 522 -23.47 21.63 -4.48
CA PHE A 522 -22.85 21.52 -3.17
C PHE A 522 -21.87 22.67 -2.90
N GLU A 523 -21.09 23.10 -3.89
CA GLU A 523 -20.20 24.26 -3.79
C GLU A 523 -20.99 25.57 -3.60
N ALA A 524 -22.13 25.71 -4.25
CA ALA A 524 -23.03 26.86 -4.11
C ALA A 524 -23.72 26.92 -2.73
N GLY A 525 -23.74 25.81 -1.98
CA GLY A 525 -24.41 25.72 -0.68
C GLY A 525 -25.88 25.31 -0.74
N ASP A 526 -26.36 24.86 -1.91
CA ASP A 526 -27.75 24.38 -2.08
C ASP A 526 -27.97 23.00 -1.47
N ILE A 527 -26.88 22.28 -1.25
CA ILE A 527 -26.84 20.93 -0.61
C ILE A 527 -26.09 21.05 0.71
N ASP A 528 -26.69 20.60 1.79
CA ASP A 528 -26.13 20.64 3.14
C ASP A 528 -25.28 19.41 3.45
N VAL A 529 -25.73 18.22 3.05
CA VAL A 529 -25.06 16.95 3.32
C VAL A 529 -24.86 16.17 2.03
N LEU A 530 -23.61 15.83 1.72
CA LEU A 530 -23.26 15.02 0.56
C LEU A 530 -22.87 13.60 0.99
N ILE A 531 -23.71 12.63 0.66
CA ILE A 531 -23.42 11.21 0.83
C ILE A 531 -22.64 10.72 -0.38
N ALA A 532 -21.50 10.06 -0.16
CA ALA A 532 -20.62 9.71 -1.26
C ALA A 532 -19.87 8.38 -1.03
N THR A 533 -19.46 7.78 -2.13
CA THR A 533 -18.40 6.75 -2.10
C THR A 533 -17.02 7.41 -2.16
N THR A 534 -15.95 6.63 -2.31
CA THR A 534 -14.55 7.13 -2.44
C THR A 534 -14.31 8.16 -3.55
N VAL A 535 -15.31 8.42 -4.41
CA VAL A 535 -15.24 9.47 -5.45
C VAL A 535 -14.92 10.86 -4.89
N VAL A 536 -15.24 11.13 -3.62
CA VAL A 536 -14.92 12.40 -2.93
C VAL A 536 -13.42 12.54 -2.58
N GLU A 537 -12.62 11.47 -2.72
CA GLU A 537 -11.15 11.58 -2.58
C GLU A 537 -10.55 12.59 -3.57
N VAL A 538 -11.24 12.93 -4.66
CA VAL A 538 -10.68 13.71 -5.76
C VAL A 538 -10.98 15.20 -5.61
N GLY A 539 -9.98 15.95 -5.22
CA GLY A 539 -9.65 17.33 -5.58
C GLY A 539 -10.60 18.49 -5.25
N ILE A 540 -11.82 18.30 -4.72
CA ILE A 540 -12.80 19.36 -4.60
C ILE A 540 -12.60 20.18 -3.32
N ASP A 541 -12.57 21.50 -3.46
CA ASP A 541 -12.35 22.46 -2.37
C ASP A 541 -13.66 23.12 -1.93
N ILE A 542 -14.27 22.63 -0.85
CA ILE A 542 -15.50 23.19 -0.27
C ILE A 542 -15.15 23.90 1.04
N LYS A 543 -15.13 25.23 1.02
CA LYS A 543 -14.74 26.07 2.17
C LYS A 543 -15.68 25.93 3.37
N ASN A 544 -16.98 25.70 3.12
CA ASN A 544 -18.00 25.60 4.15
C ASN A 544 -18.19 24.19 4.72
N ALA A 545 -17.46 23.19 4.20
CA ALA A 545 -17.51 21.82 4.74
C ALA A 545 -16.71 21.72 6.04
N THR A 546 -17.42 21.56 7.16
CA THR A 546 -16.84 21.47 8.50
C THR A 546 -16.83 20.08 9.07
N THR A 547 -17.61 19.16 8.53
CA THR A 547 -17.78 17.82 9.10
C THR A 547 -17.64 16.74 8.04
N ILE A 548 -16.88 15.70 8.35
CA ILE A 548 -16.83 14.47 7.56
C ILE A 548 -17.04 13.26 8.46
N ALA A 549 -17.96 12.37 8.05
CA ALA A 549 -18.22 11.10 8.69
C ALA A 549 -17.87 9.95 7.73
N VAL A 550 -16.97 9.07 8.12
CA VAL A 550 -16.55 7.90 7.32
C VAL A 550 -17.10 6.64 7.97
N LEU A 551 -17.94 5.91 7.25
CA LEU A 551 -18.57 4.68 7.73
C LEU A 551 -17.67 3.47 7.46
N ASN A 552 -17.65 2.51 8.41
CA ASN A 552 -16.80 1.32 8.34
C ASN A 552 -15.34 1.67 8.00
N SER A 553 -14.80 2.62 8.74
CA SER A 553 -13.49 3.24 8.44
C SER A 553 -12.32 2.23 8.46
N GLU A 554 -12.45 1.09 9.15
CA GLU A 554 -11.49 -0.02 9.14
C GLU A 554 -11.27 -0.63 7.74
N ARG A 555 -12.19 -0.41 6.79
CA ARG A 555 -12.08 -0.90 5.40
C ARG A 555 -11.27 -0.01 4.48
N PHE A 556 -10.98 1.21 4.92
CA PHE A 556 -10.17 2.15 4.15
C PHE A 556 -8.69 2.06 4.52
N GLY A 557 -7.83 2.32 3.56
CA GLY A 557 -6.41 2.55 3.82
C GLY A 557 -6.16 3.84 4.61
N LEU A 558 -5.07 3.88 5.37
CA LEU A 558 -4.75 5.05 6.21
C LEU A 558 -4.55 6.31 5.37
N ALA A 559 -3.90 6.18 4.21
CA ALA A 559 -3.71 7.27 3.25
C ALA A 559 -5.06 7.83 2.74
N THR A 560 -6.01 6.95 2.38
CA THR A 560 -7.36 7.36 1.97
C THR A 560 -8.10 8.11 3.09
N LEU A 561 -8.05 7.59 4.32
CA LEU A 561 -8.67 8.26 5.47
C LEU A 561 -8.04 9.63 5.75
N HIS A 562 -6.73 9.74 5.61
CA HIS A 562 -6.03 11.02 5.73
C HIS A 562 -6.46 12.03 4.64
N GLN A 563 -6.57 11.59 3.39
CA GLN A 563 -7.06 12.41 2.27
C GLN A 563 -8.51 12.85 2.50
N LEU A 564 -9.38 11.96 2.98
CA LEU A 564 -10.77 12.27 3.33
C LEU A 564 -10.84 13.27 4.47
N ARG A 565 -10.04 13.11 5.53
CA ARG A 565 -9.94 14.09 6.62
C ARG A 565 -9.54 15.48 6.10
N GLY A 566 -8.67 15.55 5.10
CA GLY A 566 -8.23 16.79 4.46
C GLY A 566 -9.31 17.49 3.60
N ARG A 567 -10.50 16.89 3.44
CA ARG A 567 -11.61 17.51 2.71
C ARG A 567 -12.38 18.55 3.51
N VAL A 568 -12.22 18.56 4.82
CA VAL A 568 -12.86 19.51 5.74
C VAL A 568 -11.81 20.39 6.43
N GLY A 569 -12.24 21.52 7.02
CA GLY A 569 -11.37 22.44 7.72
C GLY A 569 -10.55 23.35 6.81
N ARG A 570 -11.09 23.70 5.64
CA ARG A 570 -10.45 24.63 4.69
C ARG A 570 -10.85 26.10 4.87
N GLY A 571 -11.83 26.36 5.74
CA GLY A 571 -12.22 27.69 6.20
C GLY A 571 -11.74 27.94 7.63
N ASP A 572 -12.20 29.03 8.21
CA ASP A 572 -11.83 29.48 9.57
C ASP A 572 -12.63 28.77 10.69
N LYS A 573 -13.62 27.96 10.31
CA LYS A 573 -14.48 27.23 11.23
C LYS A 573 -13.82 25.97 11.77
N LYS A 574 -14.14 25.59 13.03
CA LYS A 574 -13.71 24.29 13.58
C LYS A 574 -14.23 23.14 12.74
N ALA A 575 -13.38 22.16 12.48
CA ALA A 575 -13.73 21.00 11.65
C ALA A 575 -13.58 19.68 12.40
N PHE A 576 -14.42 18.71 12.02
CA PHE A 576 -14.54 17.42 12.69
C PHE A 576 -14.51 16.27 11.70
N CYS A 577 -13.79 15.21 12.05
CA CYS A 577 -13.72 13.95 11.32
C CYS A 577 -14.21 12.83 12.23
N PHE A 578 -15.30 12.17 11.87
CA PHE A 578 -15.85 11.02 12.58
C PHE A 578 -15.52 9.73 11.82
N LEU A 579 -14.81 8.83 12.47
CA LEU A 579 -14.44 7.53 11.95
C LEU A 579 -15.32 6.47 12.61
N HIS A 580 -16.44 6.13 11.98
CA HIS A 580 -17.31 5.06 12.45
C HIS A 580 -16.64 3.70 12.17
N THR A 581 -16.63 2.82 13.19
CA THR A 581 -15.98 1.52 13.10
C THR A 581 -16.66 0.47 13.96
N LEU A 582 -16.64 -0.79 13.51
CA LEU A 582 -17.02 -1.98 14.28
C LEU A 582 -15.85 -2.47 15.17
N ASP A 583 -14.61 -2.03 14.90
CA ASP A 583 -13.39 -2.37 15.64
C ASP A 583 -12.75 -1.11 16.26
N ALA A 584 -13.20 -0.73 17.44
CA ALA A 584 -12.65 0.42 18.18
C ALA A 584 -11.20 0.16 18.67
N GLY A 585 -10.71 -1.07 18.62
CA GLY A 585 -9.34 -1.45 18.97
C GLY A 585 -8.32 -1.22 17.86
N ASN A 586 -8.75 -0.94 16.63
CA ASN A 586 -7.90 -0.89 15.45
C ASN A 586 -6.77 0.14 15.56
N PRO A 587 -5.49 -0.28 15.52
CA PRO A 587 -4.35 0.61 15.75
C PRO A 587 -4.20 1.67 14.65
N ARG A 588 -4.60 1.37 13.40
CA ARG A 588 -4.55 2.33 12.30
C ARG A 588 -5.52 3.50 12.52
N LEU A 589 -6.74 3.20 13.01
CA LEU A 589 -7.74 4.24 13.26
C LEU A 589 -7.36 5.10 14.47
N LYS A 590 -6.77 4.50 15.52
CA LYS A 590 -6.22 5.24 16.66
C LYS A 590 -5.13 6.22 16.22
N ALA A 591 -4.24 5.79 15.34
CA ALA A 591 -3.19 6.67 14.81
C ALA A 591 -3.74 7.94 14.15
N LEU A 592 -4.86 7.85 13.43
CA LEU A 592 -5.52 9.02 12.83
C LEU A 592 -6.10 10.01 13.86
N THR A 593 -6.36 9.55 15.09
CA THR A 593 -6.78 10.45 16.18
C THR A 593 -5.61 11.14 16.87
N GLU A 594 -4.40 10.55 16.78
CA GLU A 594 -3.19 11.01 17.47
C GLU A 594 -2.31 11.89 16.57
N PHE A 595 -2.22 11.53 15.28
CA PHE A 595 -1.32 12.19 14.31
C PHE A 595 -2.09 12.99 13.27
N ASP A 596 -1.69 14.25 13.10
CA ASP A 596 -2.21 15.14 12.04
C ASP A 596 -1.36 15.07 10.77
N GLU A 597 -0.08 14.71 10.89
CA GLU A 597 0.91 14.75 9.83
C GLU A 597 0.85 13.52 8.92
N GLY A 598 0.67 13.75 7.62
CA GLY A 598 0.51 12.66 6.64
C GLY A 598 1.69 11.71 6.59
N TYR A 599 2.93 12.22 6.67
CA TYR A 599 4.13 11.38 6.61
C TYR A 599 4.26 10.43 7.82
N LYS A 600 3.90 10.88 9.04
CA LYS A 600 3.90 10.01 10.24
C LYS A 600 2.88 8.89 10.11
N LEU A 601 1.71 9.21 9.55
CA LEU A 601 0.67 8.22 9.28
C LEU A 601 1.12 7.20 8.23
N ALA A 602 1.86 7.64 7.21
CA ALA A 602 2.39 6.75 6.19
C ALA A 602 3.48 5.82 6.74
N GLU A 603 4.41 6.32 7.55
CA GLU A 603 5.43 5.50 8.22
C GLU A 603 4.80 4.47 9.15
N LEU A 604 3.74 4.85 9.86
CA LEU A 604 3.00 3.94 10.71
C LEU A 604 2.24 2.88 9.89
N ASP A 605 1.56 3.28 8.81
CA ASP A 605 0.85 2.34 7.92
C ASP A 605 1.83 1.33 7.31
N PHE A 606 3.01 1.80 6.89
CA PHE A 606 4.10 0.97 6.40
C PHE A 606 4.56 -0.04 7.45
N THR A 607 4.78 0.42 8.68
CA THR A 607 5.19 -0.46 9.80
C THR A 607 4.10 -1.49 10.14
N LEU A 608 2.82 -1.08 10.12
CA LEU A 608 1.70 -1.95 10.46
C LEU A 608 1.39 -2.99 9.38
N ARG A 609 1.55 -2.63 8.10
CA ARG A 609 1.32 -3.56 6.97
C ARG A 609 2.48 -4.52 6.77
N GLY A 610 3.69 -4.16 7.17
CA GLY A 610 4.93 -4.81 6.78
C GLY A 610 5.34 -4.37 5.37
N GLY A 611 6.64 -4.29 5.13
CA GLY A 611 7.18 -3.86 3.85
C GLY A 611 6.97 -4.89 2.73
N GLY A 612 5.73 -5.09 2.29
CA GLY A 612 5.42 -5.72 1.02
C GLY A 612 5.73 -4.77 -0.14
N ASP A 613 5.79 -5.24 -1.35
CA ASP A 613 6.15 -4.57 -2.59
C ASP A 613 6.24 -3.02 -2.54
N TYR A 614 7.44 -2.49 -2.27
CA TYR A 614 7.70 -1.05 -2.05
C TYR A 614 7.41 -0.20 -3.28
N LEU A 615 7.49 -0.81 -4.46
CA LEU A 615 7.40 -0.13 -5.73
C LEU A 615 6.01 -0.17 -6.36
N GLY A 616 5.01 -0.73 -5.65
CA GLY A 616 3.61 -0.60 -6.02
C GLY A 616 3.22 -1.25 -7.35
N THR A 617 3.90 -2.32 -7.77
CA THR A 617 3.58 -3.03 -9.02
C THR A 617 2.28 -3.83 -8.94
N ARG A 618 1.70 -4.00 -7.72
CA ARG A 618 0.40 -4.64 -7.52
C ARG A 618 -0.57 -3.70 -6.84
N GLN A 619 -1.61 -3.28 -7.53
CA GLN A 619 -2.76 -2.62 -6.93
C GLN A 619 -3.46 -3.60 -5.99
N SER A 620 -3.36 -3.34 -4.70
CA SER A 620 -3.83 -4.21 -3.63
C SER A 620 -5.35 -4.18 -3.49
N GLY A 621 -5.96 -5.32 -3.67
CA GLY A 621 -7.28 -5.68 -3.14
C GLY A 621 -7.22 -6.98 -2.34
N GLU A 622 -6.13 -7.73 -2.40
CA GLU A 622 -5.93 -8.96 -1.63
C GLU A 622 -4.98 -8.68 -0.45
N GLN A 623 -5.27 -9.27 0.70
CA GLN A 623 -4.35 -9.26 1.83
C GLN A 623 -3.03 -9.90 1.37
N ASP A 624 -2.03 -9.06 1.13
CA ASP A 624 -0.69 -9.53 0.79
C ASP A 624 -0.07 -10.17 2.03
N ASP A 625 -0.09 -11.45 2.04
CA ASP A 625 0.65 -12.27 2.98
C ASP A 625 2.16 -12.24 2.64
N GLY A 626 2.84 -11.10 2.71
CA GLY A 626 4.22 -10.81 2.30
C GLY A 626 5.20 -12.00 2.14
N LYS A 627 6.26 -11.84 1.36
CA LYS A 627 7.29 -12.88 1.09
C LYS A 627 7.91 -13.40 2.39
N TYR A 628 8.09 -12.53 3.39
CA TYR A 628 8.80 -12.80 4.64
C TYR A 628 7.86 -13.06 5.82
N ALA A 629 8.35 -13.78 6.83
CA ALA A 629 7.70 -13.88 8.14
C ALA A 629 7.88 -12.63 9.01
N ILE A 630 8.82 -11.78 8.64
CA ILE A 630 9.17 -10.51 9.28
C ILE A 630 8.56 -9.33 8.54
N LYS A 631 8.56 -8.18 9.20
CA LYS A 631 8.23 -6.88 8.57
C LYS A 631 9.51 -6.10 8.34
N ILE A 632 9.74 -5.65 7.10
CA ILE A 632 10.89 -4.80 6.78
C ILE A 632 10.61 -3.39 7.34
N THR A 633 11.59 -2.85 8.03
CA THR A 633 11.49 -1.53 8.70
C THR A 633 12.16 -0.42 7.89
N PRO A 634 11.79 0.85 8.12
CA PRO A 634 12.46 1.99 7.50
C PRO A 634 13.99 2.04 7.78
N ASP A 635 14.41 1.54 8.95
CA ASP A 635 15.83 1.52 9.31
C ASP A 635 16.62 0.49 8.50
N GLN A 636 16.03 -0.69 8.26
CA GLN A 636 16.65 -1.72 7.40
C GLN A 636 16.81 -1.20 5.97
N ILE A 637 15.84 -0.44 5.49
CA ILE A 637 15.90 0.20 4.17
C ILE A 637 17.00 1.26 4.11
N ARG A 638 17.14 2.12 5.14
CA ARG A 638 18.23 3.10 5.22
C ARG A 638 19.59 2.41 5.24
N PHE A 639 19.72 1.34 5.98
CA PHE A 639 20.93 0.53 6.04
C PHE A 639 21.29 -0.08 4.69
N ALA A 640 20.33 -0.67 3.97
CA ALA A 640 20.55 -1.17 2.61
C ALA A 640 21.06 -0.07 1.65
N LYS A 641 20.45 1.13 1.74
CA LYS A 641 20.85 2.28 0.92
C LYS A 641 22.28 2.77 1.23
N GLU A 642 22.63 2.80 2.51
CA GLU A 642 23.99 3.15 2.95
C GLU A 642 25.01 2.18 2.34
N ILE A 643 24.78 0.86 2.46
CA ILE A 643 25.64 -0.17 1.88
C ILE A 643 25.78 0.01 0.36
N VAL A 644 24.65 0.19 -0.35
CA VAL A 644 24.66 0.33 -1.81
C VAL A 644 25.41 1.61 -2.23
N THR A 645 25.18 2.73 -1.53
CA THR A 645 25.82 4.00 -1.90
C THR A 645 27.34 3.95 -1.71
N ASP A 646 27.79 3.38 -0.60
CA ASP A 646 29.22 3.25 -0.31
C ASP A 646 29.88 2.16 -1.17
N GLY A 647 29.20 1.03 -1.38
CA GLY A 647 29.70 -0.07 -2.20
C GLY A 647 29.79 0.25 -3.69
N VAL A 648 28.88 1.07 -4.24
CA VAL A 648 28.97 1.55 -5.64
C VAL A 648 30.23 2.37 -5.87
N LEU A 649 30.61 3.22 -4.91
CA LEU A 649 31.84 4.02 -4.99
C LEU A 649 33.13 3.15 -4.99
N GLN A 650 33.04 1.91 -4.51
CA GLN A 650 34.16 0.97 -4.33
C GLN A 650 34.12 -0.20 -5.32
N GLU A 651 33.25 -0.16 -6.34
CA GLU A 651 33.01 -1.31 -7.24
C GLU A 651 32.69 -2.62 -6.47
N GLY A 652 31.94 -2.51 -5.38
CA GLY A 652 31.69 -3.58 -4.42
C GLY A 652 30.52 -4.50 -4.76
N PHE A 653 29.88 -4.34 -5.94
CA PHE A 653 28.70 -5.10 -6.34
C PHE A 653 28.94 -5.91 -7.62
N GLU A 654 28.38 -7.14 -7.62
CA GLU A 654 28.34 -7.98 -8.82
C GLU A 654 26.95 -7.84 -9.48
N ILE A 655 26.96 -7.40 -10.76
CA ILE A 655 25.73 -7.18 -11.53
C ILE A 655 25.45 -8.42 -12.39
N ASP A 656 24.35 -9.10 -12.09
CA ASP A 656 23.83 -10.20 -12.90
C ASP A 656 22.97 -9.69 -14.05
N LYS A 657 23.12 -10.30 -15.24
CA LYS A 657 22.39 -9.87 -16.43
C LYS A 657 20.89 -10.22 -16.38
N ASP A 658 20.55 -11.36 -15.79
CA ASP A 658 19.17 -11.83 -15.70
C ASP A 658 18.43 -11.01 -14.66
N ASP A 659 19.08 -10.71 -13.50
CA ASP A 659 18.60 -9.75 -12.51
C ASP A 659 18.41 -8.36 -13.14
N PHE A 660 19.39 -7.87 -13.92
CA PHE A 660 19.27 -6.58 -14.59
C PHE A 660 18.04 -6.52 -15.51
N TYR A 661 17.84 -7.52 -16.35
CA TYR A 661 16.68 -7.59 -17.24
C TYR A 661 15.35 -7.69 -16.48
N TYR A 662 15.32 -8.44 -15.37
CA TYR A 662 14.16 -8.53 -14.50
C TYR A 662 13.82 -7.17 -13.90
N TYR A 663 14.80 -6.48 -13.31
CA TYR A 663 14.59 -5.17 -12.69
C TYR A 663 14.34 -4.08 -13.73
N GLU A 664 14.96 -4.12 -14.90
CA GLU A 664 14.64 -3.22 -16.00
C GLU A 664 13.15 -3.31 -16.38
N ASN A 665 12.62 -4.51 -16.51
CA ASN A 665 11.20 -4.70 -16.78
C ASN A 665 10.33 -4.30 -15.60
N LYS A 666 10.72 -4.65 -14.37
CA LYS A 666 10.02 -4.26 -13.14
C LYS A 666 9.94 -2.74 -13.00
N PHE A 667 11.01 -2.03 -13.32
CA PHE A 667 11.10 -0.58 -13.17
C PHE A 667 10.66 0.20 -14.41
N LYS A 668 10.45 -0.43 -15.56
CA LYS A 668 9.87 0.25 -16.73
C LYS A 668 8.61 1.02 -16.36
N ASP A 669 7.80 0.45 -15.49
CA ASP A 669 6.56 1.06 -15.00
C ASP A 669 6.80 2.14 -13.92
N VAL A 670 7.98 2.17 -13.29
CA VAL A 670 8.35 3.08 -12.21
C VAL A 670 9.25 4.22 -12.71
N THR A 671 10.21 3.92 -13.62
CA THR A 671 11.14 4.92 -14.16
C THR A 671 10.49 5.83 -15.20
N VAL A 672 9.36 5.42 -15.74
CA VAL A 672 8.48 6.24 -16.61
C VAL A 672 7.67 7.27 -15.80
N SER A 673 7.84 7.31 -14.49
CA SER A 673 7.16 8.25 -13.62
C SER A 673 7.98 9.50 -13.37
#